data_24f8597705f694f7e924dcf03db102bc
#
_entry.id   24f8597705f694f7e924dcf03db102bc
#
_cell.length_a   1.000
_cell.length_b   1.000
_cell.length_c   1.000
_cell.angle_alpha   90.00
_cell.angle_beta   90.00
_cell.angle_gamma   90.00
#
_symmetry.space_group_name_H-M   'P 1'
#
loop_
_entity.id
_entity.type
_entity.pdbx_description
1 polymer ?
#
loop_
_entity_poly.entity_id
_entity_poly.type
_entity_poly.pdbx_seq_one_letter_code
_entity_poly.pdbx_strand_id
1 'polypeptide(L)'
;MSEARLPEAGRRSDPPATVRVALDLPGAQGDRLYDYLPPLDATLVAGDAVVAPFGSRRAVGVVVGAAGDFAAPDGVQLKRIEARLGDVPVIGPLGLRLALRVAEHWCAPPGLTIRSFLPPGLLDKVESAVRLVGAPTDAERAVGLTPEWTAVDRLRQARGPGRAPLLALIRAGERDGRIERRWQLTAIGGRIVHEAYARLPQGSEAVTSASTLAARLGPRQLEIIARLEAAVATGEPSLRAADLPGGLGAVRRLEALGLAQVDYRRRQRRHSDRRRGASVFDPTVPTWSPGQARVLHDEPHTAVTLLDGPPGSGKSRVAAELAARTLSGGRSVLWLVPEAAHVAVAADALRVVTGIDAETIHSGASQGERLDAHARLDDAGPHLVVGTRTAIGSLSRDVGLIVVDEEHESAYKSERTPRLHARDAALMLGEAAEAPVVLISATPAIETIARTELNSWRHITLDGRAAAPTVEVVDMRRELQDGWKEMISRPLLAALEKLRWESGEQALLIINRRGLASALLCRDCGAAQSCPSCERPMVLHSAGSLLRCHGCGLVSEPLTRCPSCGSARIRAMGGGTERLEKEAKRLLPGVVVDRLDADASAAIGAGDRILDAFRSGRTQLLIGTAVAAKALDLPRLALVGIVSADSGLLIPDERAAERVVSLIVQAAGRLGRGTATGIAFVQSYRPDDPAIVAGAEFARGGSAEGWRRREVQLRKSAGGSPFLRTAKITVSGTTVRSTHARATALAEKLRASIGSAQGVRLLGPIPAWVPKRNGRWRENIVVRAPDPVPLVRSLSGRETSIDLDPETLL
;
A
#
# COMPACT_ATOMS: atom_id res chain seq x y z
N MET A 1 -30.63 21.18 -13.16
CA MET A 1 -31.79 20.70 -12.38
C MET A 1 -32.50 19.66 -13.20
N SER A 2 -32.28 18.40 -12.95
CA SER A 2 -33.17 17.29 -13.33
C SER A 2 -32.83 16.14 -12.38
N GLU A 3 -33.74 15.88 -11.45
CA GLU A 3 -33.69 14.79 -10.50
C GLU A 3 -33.86 13.47 -11.25
N ALA A 4 -32.84 12.64 -11.24
CA ALA A 4 -32.95 11.24 -11.63
C ALA A 4 -33.36 10.43 -10.39
N ARG A 5 -34.67 10.14 -10.31
CA ARG A 5 -35.26 9.22 -9.32
C ARG A 5 -34.65 7.82 -9.46
N LEU A 6 -34.27 7.24 -8.33
CA LEU A 6 -33.92 5.83 -8.19
C LEU A 6 -35.14 4.96 -8.60
N PRO A 7 -34.97 3.89 -9.37
CA PRO A 7 -36.08 2.99 -9.65
C PRO A 7 -36.34 2.09 -8.43
N GLU A 8 -37.62 2.01 -8.09
CA GLU A 8 -38.20 1.17 -7.05
C GLU A 8 -37.89 -0.32 -7.28
N ALA A 9 -37.61 -1.02 -6.20
CA ALA A 9 -37.54 -2.48 -6.16
C ALA A 9 -38.92 -3.08 -6.46
N GLY A 10 -39.05 -3.81 -7.60
CA GLY A 10 -40.21 -4.59 -7.84
C GLY A 10 -40.69 -4.73 -9.30
N ARG A 11 -39.78 -5.06 -10.23
CA ARG A 11 -40.18 -5.79 -11.45
C ARG A 11 -39.08 -6.78 -11.79
N ARG A 12 -39.40 -8.07 -11.95
CA ARG A 12 -38.53 -9.03 -12.64
C ARG A 12 -38.32 -8.51 -14.04
N SER A 13 -37.23 -7.78 -14.25
CA SER A 13 -36.78 -7.43 -15.58
C SER A 13 -36.33 -8.70 -16.29
N ASP A 14 -36.73 -8.89 -17.52
CA ASP A 14 -36.16 -9.91 -18.38
C ASP A 14 -34.63 -9.89 -18.28
N PRO A 15 -33.95 -11.07 -18.32
CA PRO A 15 -32.52 -11.12 -18.22
C PRO A 15 -31.89 -10.22 -19.29
N PRO A 16 -30.86 -9.41 -18.91
CA PRO A 16 -30.28 -8.47 -19.87
C PRO A 16 -29.79 -9.22 -21.10
N ALA A 17 -30.08 -8.70 -22.27
CA ALA A 17 -29.75 -9.33 -23.54
C ALA A 17 -28.25 -9.57 -23.68
N THR A 18 -27.41 -8.78 -23.02
CA THR A 18 -25.95 -8.93 -22.97
C THR A 18 -25.40 -8.46 -21.61
N VAL A 19 -24.20 -8.95 -21.25
CA VAL A 19 -23.49 -8.54 -20.06
C VAL A 19 -22.09 -8.07 -20.42
N ARG A 20 -21.62 -7.05 -19.72
CA ARG A 20 -20.29 -6.47 -19.89
C ARG A 20 -19.33 -7.03 -18.86
N VAL A 21 -18.16 -7.49 -19.31
CA VAL A 21 -17.18 -8.22 -18.49
C VAL A 21 -15.80 -7.55 -18.59
N ALA A 22 -15.18 -7.32 -17.43
CA ALA A 22 -13.78 -6.96 -17.32
C ALA A 22 -12.94 -8.25 -17.20
N LEU A 23 -12.21 -8.60 -18.26
CA LEU A 23 -11.37 -9.80 -18.27
C LEU A 23 -10.04 -9.55 -17.55
N ASP A 24 -9.58 -10.53 -16.77
CA ASP A 24 -8.27 -10.51 -16.11
C ASP A 24 -7.16 -10.85 -17.11
N LEU A 25 -6.84 -9.88 -17.97
CA LEU A 25 -5.86 -10.01 -19.04
C LEU A 25 -4.78 -8.91 -18.92
N PRO A 26 -3.52 -9.24 -19.21
CA PRO A 26 -2.44 -8.23 -19.22
C PRO A 26 -2.40 -7.44 -20.54
N GLY A 27 -1.90 -6.20 -20.45
CA GLY A 27 -1.63 -5.35 -21.62
C GLY A 27 -2.89 -4.85 -22.31
N ALA A 28 -2.76 -4.43 -23.58
CA ALA A 28 -3.82 -3.78 -24.35
C ALA A 28 -5.12 -4.59 -24.48
N GLN A 29 -5.07 -5.90 -24.33
CA GLN A 29 -6.26 -6.75 -24.30
C GLN A 29 -7.06 -6.59 -23.00
N GLY A 30 -6.38 -6.28 -21.88
CA GLY A 30 -7.02 -6.03 -20.60
C GLY A 30 -7.61 -4.62 -20.46
N ASP A 31 -7.23 -3.68 -21.34
CA ASP A 31 -7.66 -2.28 -21.27
C ASP A 31 -9.11 -2.04 -21.70
N ARG A 32 -9.80 -3.09 -22.16
CA ARG A 32 -11.16 -3.03 -22.68
C ARG A 32 -12.13 -3.86 -21.86
N LEU A 33 -13.37 -3.46 -21.86
CA LEU A 33 -14.50 -4.26 -21.43
C LEU A 33 -15.04 -5.03 -22.64
N TYR A 34 -15.56 -6.22 -22.40
CA TYR A 34 -16.05 -7.12 -23.44
C TYR A 34 -17.52 -7.47 -23.19
N ASP A 35 -18.31 -7.48 -24.25
CA ASP A 35 -19.72 -7.82 -24.20
C ASP A 35 -19.92 -9.30 -24.54
N TYR A 36 -20.74 -9.99 -23.74
CA TYR A 36 -21.04 -11.41 -23.87
C TYR A 36 -22.54 -11.67 -23.71
N LEU A 37 -23.00 -12.80 -24.24
CA LEU A 37 -24.29 -13.37 -23.87
C LEU A 37 -24.15 -14.03 -22.47
N PRO A 38 -25.16 -13.91 -21.58
CA PRO A 38 -25.15 -14.61 -20.32
C PRO A 38 -25.21 -16.14 -20.50
N PRO A 39 -24.80 -16.97 -19.53
CA PRO A 39 -24.96 -18.41 -19.59
C PRO A 39 -26.46 -18.78 -19.62
N LEU A 40 -26.79 -19.98 -20.09
CA LEU A 40 -28.19 -20.42 -20.21
C LEU A 40 -28.80 -20.79 -18.84
N ASP A 41 -27.97 -21.16 -17.88
CA ASP A 41 -28.33 -21.80 -16.62
C ASP A 41 -28.16 -20.89 -15.40
N ALA A 42 -27.72 -19.63 -15.59
CA ALA A 42 -27.49 -18.72 -14.48
C ALA A 42 -27.78 -17.26 -14.84
N THR A 43 -28.41 -16.54 -13.91
CA THR A 43 -28.55 -15.08 -13.96
C THR A 43 -27.28 -14.45 -13.40
N LEU A 44 -26.72 -13.49 -14.13
CA LEU A 44 -25.52 -12.77 -13.72
C LEU A 44 -25.87 -11.39 -13.18
N VAL A 45 -25.15 -10.98 -12.12
CA VAL A 45 -25.21 -9.65 -11.55
C VAL A 45 -23.83 -9.01 -11.56
N ALA A 46 -23.78 -7.70 -11.45
CA ALA A 46 -22.52 -6.97 -11.33
C ALA A 46 -21.71 -7.45 -10.12
N GLY A 47 -20.43 -7.72 -10.32
CA GLY A 47 -19.56 -8.31 -9.32
C GLY A 47 -19.39 -9.83 -9.39
N ASP A 48 -20.18 -10.53 -10.22
CA ASP A 48 -20.01 -11.97 -10.43
C ASP A 48 -18.71 -12.28 -11.17
N ALA A 49 -17.96 -13.26 -10.66
CA ALA A 49 -16.85 -13.82 -11.40
C ALA A 49 -17.35 -14.85 -12.45
N VAL A 50 -16.74 -14.83 -13.64
CA VAL A 50 -17.15 -15.67 -14.76
C VAL A 50 -15.97 -16.25 -15.53
N VAL A 51 -16.21 -17.37 -16.20
CA VAL A 51 -15.33 -17.92 -17.24
C VAL A 51 -15.90 -17.57 -18.59
N ALA A 52 -15.15 -16.78 -19.36
CA ALA A 52 -15.56 -16.32 -20.68
C ALA A 52 -14.59 -16.80 -21.79
N PRO A 53 -15.09 -17.15 -22.99
CA PRO A 53 -14.24 -17.50 -24.11
C PRO A 53 -13.56 -16.27 -24.70
N PHE A 54 -12.23 -16.30 -24.82
CA PHE A 54 -11.44 -15.22 -25.39
C PHE A 54 -10.50 -15.74 -26.51
N GLY A 55 -10.81 -15.42 -27.74
CA GLY A 55 -10.15 -16.05 -28.90
C GLY A 55 -10.33 -17.57 -28.89
N SER A 56 -9.21 -18.32 -28.87
CA SER A 56 -9.16 -19.78 -28.70
C SER A 56 -8.93 -20.20 -27.22
N ARG A 57 -8.86 -19.23 -26.29
CA ARG A 57 -8.58 -19.45 -24.87
C ARG A 57 -9.79 -19.15 -24.02
N ARG A 58 -9.72 -19.50 -22.75
CA ARG A 58 -10.64 -19.06 -21.70
C ARG A 58 -9.96 -18.01 -20.85
N ALA A 59 -10.73 -17.03 -20.42
CA ALA A 59 -10.29 -15.99 -19.50
C ALA A 59 -11.27 -15.89 -18.33
N VAL A 60 -10.75 -15.60 -17.17
CA VAL A 60 -11.54 -15.24 -16.01
C VAL A 60 -11.84 -13.75 -16.09
N GLY A 61 -13.04 -13.35 -15.70
CA GLY A 61 -13.42 -11.96 -15.67
C GLY A 61 -14.46 -11.70 -14.58
N VAL A 62 -14.80 -10.43 -14.41
CA VAL A 62 -15.86 -9.98 -13.49
C VAL A 62 -16.89 -9.21 -14.27
N VAL A 63 -18.16 -9.51 -14.04
CA VAL A 63 -19.28 -8.80 -14.63
C VAL A 63 -19.34 -7.39 -14.06
N VAL A 64 -19.34 -6.39 -14.93
CA VAL A 64 -19.37 -4.98 -14.50
C VAL A 64 -20.76 -4.34 -14.64
N GLY A 65 -21.68 -5.01 -15.33
CA GLY A 65 -23.05 -4.57 -15.51
C GLY A 65 -23.70 -5.09 -16.79
N ALA A 66 -24.93 -4.70 -17.02
CA ALA A 66 -25.60 -4.91 -18.31
C ALA A 66 -24.93 -4.07 -19.41
N ALA A 67 -24.83 -4.60 -20.60
CA ALA A 67 -24.21 -3.88 -21.71
C ALA A 67 -25.13 -2.81 -22.34
N GLY A 68 -26.39 -2.74 -21.92
CA GLY A 68 -27.42 -1.91 -22.53
C GLY A 68 -27.94 -2.48 -23.85
N ASP A 69 -28.63 -1.68 -24.63
CA ASP A 69 -29.13 -2.05 -25.98
C ASP A 69 -28.00 -2.02 -27.02
N PHE A 70 -26.90 -2.73 -26.73
CA PHE A 70 -25.79 -2.83 -27.67
C PHE A 70 -26.16 -3.82 -28.78
N ALA A 71 -26.49 -3.30 -29.95
CA ALA A 71 -26.47 -4.09 -31.15
C ALA A 71 -25.02 -4.44 -31.51
N ALA A 72 -24.69 -5.72 -31.51
CA ALA A 72 -23.38 -6.13 -32.01
C ALA A 72 -23.14 -5.52 -33.40
N PRO A 73 -21.92 -5.05 -33.71
CA PRO A 73 -21.61 -4.59 -35.07
C PRO A 73 -21.99 -5.69 -36.09
N ASP A 74 -22.48 -5.29 -37.25
CA ASP A 74 -22.88 -6.22 -38.30
C ASP A 74 -21.79 -7.27 -38.56
N GLY A 75 -22.15 -8.54 -38.47
CA GLY A 75 -21.23 -9.67 -38.68
C GLY A 75 -20.46 -10.15 -37.44
N VAL A 76 -20.61 -9.53 -36.28
CA VAL A 76 -19.99 -9.98 -35.02
C VAL A 76 -20.97 -10.86 -34.24
N GLN A 77 -20.66 -12.14 -34.12
CA GLN A 77 -21.41 -13.06 -33.27
C GLN A 77 -20.88 -13.00 -31.84
N LEU A 78 -21.72 -12.52 -30.89
CA LEU A 78 -21.35 -12.49 -29.46
C LEU A 78 -21.18 -13.91 -28.92
N LYS A 79 -20.10 -14.13 -28.18
CA LYS A 79 -19.85 -15.40 -27.49
C LYS A 79 -20.64 -15.45 -26.21
N ARG A 80 -20.98 -16.65 -25.74
CA ARG A 80 -21.66 -16.88 -24.47
C ARG A 80 -20.65 -17.14 -23.38
N ILE A 81 -20.90 -16.61 -22.18
CA ILE A 81 -20.17 -16.95 -20.97
C ILE A 81 -20.34 -18.45 -20.70
N GLU A 82 -19.23 -19.14 -20.40
CA GLU A 82 -19.24 -20.59 -20.18
C GLU A 82 -19.78 -20.93 -18.78
N ALA A 83 -19.49 -20.14 -17.77
CA ALA A 83 -19.95 -20.39 -16.41
C ALA A 83 -19.83 -19.17 -15.50
N ARG A 84 -20.73 -19.09 -14.50
CA ARG A 84 -20.57 -18.27 -13.29
C ARG A 84 -19.67 -19.00 -12.29
N LEU A 85 -18.83 -18.27 -11.59
CA LEU A 85 -17.91 -18.80 -10.59
C LEU A 85 -18.39 -18.39 -9.18
N GLY A 86 -18.88 -19.38 -8.43
CA GLY A 86 -19.44 -19.18 -7.08
C GLY A 86 -20.91 -18.72 -7.09
N ASP A 87 -21.49 -18.71 -5.89
CA ASP A 87 -22.91 -18.44 -5.68
C ASP A 87 -23.21 -16.99 -5.33
N VAL A 88 -22.18 -16.22 -4.98
CA VAL A 88 -22.25 -14.80 -4.61
C VAL A 88 -21.24 -13.98 -5.41
N PRO A 89 -21.52 -12.68 -5.65
CA PRO A 89 -20.55 -11.79 -6.27
C PRO A 89 -19.23 -11.74 -5.51
N VAL A 90 -18.10 -11.75 -6.21
CA VAL A 90 -16.76 -11.69 -5.60
C VAL A 90 -16.38 -10.29 -5.15
N ILE A 91 -17.09 -9.28 -5.62
CA ILE A 91 -16.91 -7.87 -5.24
C ILE A 91 -18.28 -7.18 -5.14
N GLY A 92 -18.49 -6.46 -4.05
CA GLY A 92 -19.73 -5.69 -3.84
C GLY A 92 -19.82 -4.44 -4.73
N PRO A 93 -21.01 -3.83 -4.84
CA PRO A 93 -21.25 -2.69 -5.75
C PRO A 93 -20.32 -1.49 -5.49
N LEU A 94 -20.05 -1.13 -4.24
CA LEU A 94 -19.16 -0.03 -3.88
C LEU A 94 -17.73 -0.32 -4.33
N GLY A 95 -17.22 -1.52 -4.01
CA GLY A 95 -15.87 -1.95 -4.41
C GLY A 95 -15.70 -1.99 -5.92
N LEU A 96 -16.72 -2.47 -6.65
CA LEU A 96 -16.70 -2.51 -8.12
C LEU A 96 -16.68 -1.11 -8.73
N ARG A 97 -17.54 -0.19 -8.26
CA ARG A 97 -17.54 1.21 -8.71
C ARG A 97 -16.19 1.86 -8.48
N LEU A 98 -15.61 1.68 -7.28
CA LEU A 98 -14.29 2.21 -6.97
C LEU A 98 -13.21 1.62 -7.87
N ALA A 99 -13.20 0.30 -8.08
CA ALA A 99 -12.19 -0.36 -8.92
C ALA A 99 -12.25 0.12 -10.37
N LEU A 100 -13.44 0.33 -10.93
CA LEU A 100 -13.62 0.86 -12.29
C LEU A 100 -13.16 2.33 -12.38
N ARG A 101 -13.51 3.16 -11.39
CA ARG A 101 -13.05 4.56 -11.33
C ARG A 101 -11.53 4.66 -11.21
N VAL A 102 -10.92 3.80 -10.38
CA VAL A 102 -9.46 3.67 -10.27
C VAL A 102 -8.83 3.24 -11.60
N ALA A 103 -9.41 2.25 -12.28
CA ALA A 103 -8.94 1.81 -13.60
C ALA A 103 -8.95 2.95 -14.63
N GLU A 104 -10.02 3.71 -14.65
CA GLU A 104 -10.16 4.86 -15.53
C GLU A 104 -9.16 5.96 -15.20
N HIS A 105 -9.08 6.37 -13.94
CA HIS A 105 -8.24 7.48 -13.48
C HIS A 105 -6.75 7.24 -13.71
N TRP A 106 -6.26 5.99 -13.53
CA TRP A 106 -4.84 5.64 -13.71
C TRP A 106 -4.54 4.89 -15.01
N CYS A 107 -5.45 4.90 -15.99
CA CYS A 107 -5.29 4.17 -17.27
C CYS A 107 -4.87 2.71 -17.04
N ALA A 108 -5.46 2.05 -16.07
CA ALA A 108 -5.15 0.67 -15.75
C ALA A 108 -6.18 -0.31 -16.34
N PRO A 109 -5.78 -1.53 -16.68
CA PRO A 109 -6.71 -2.56 -17.13
C PRO A 109 -7.80 -2.84 -16.09
N PRO A 110 -9.09 -2.72 -16.42
CA PRO A 110 -10.18 -2.90 -15.46
C PRO A 110 -10.15 -4.25 -14.74
N GLY A 111 -9.91 -5.37 -15.43
CA GLY A 111 -9.84 -6.69 -14.83
C GLY A 111 -8.72 -6.85 -13.82
N LEU A 112 -7.51 -6.37 -14.13
CA LEU A 112 -6.38 -6.35 -13.20
C LEU A 112 -6.63 -5.42 -12.01
N THR A 113 -7.32 -4.31 -12.24
CA THR A 113 -7.68 -3.37 -11.16
C THR A 113 -8.69 -4.00 -10.21
N ILE A 114 -9.77 -4.60 -10.71
CA ILE A 114 -10.73 -5.33 -9.88
C ILE A 114 -10.02 -6.44 -9.10
N ARG A 115 -9.16 -7.22 -9.73
CA ARG A 115 -8.35 -8.25 -9.06
C ARG A 115 -7.53 -7.70 -7.89
N SER A 116 -7.00 -6.48 -7.99
CA SER A 116 -6.21 -5.86 -6.91
C SER A 116 -7.06 -5.47 -5.69
N PHE A 117 -8.37 -5.41 -5.82
CA PHE A 117 -9.35 -5.15 -4.77
C PHE A 117 -9.89 -6.44 -4.11
N LEU A 118 -9.62 -7.58 -4.72
CA LEU A 118 -10.04 -8.87 -4.21
C LEU A 118 -9.00 -9.49 -3.28
N PRO A 119 -9.40 -10.44 -2.45
CA PRO A 119 -8.47 -11.27 -1.70
C PRO A 119 -7.42 -11.86 -2.64
N PRO A 120 -6.13 -11.84 -2.25
CA PRO A 120 -5.06 -12.32 -3.11
C PRO A 120 -5.26 -13.77 -3.52
N GLY A 121 -5.17 -14.02 -4.82
CA GLY A 121 -5.27 -15.36 -5.38
C GLY A 121 -6.70 -15.88 -5.60
N LEU A 122 -7.73 -15.11 -5.28
CA LEU A 122 -9.12 -15.54 -5.45
C LEU A 122 -9.45 -15.93 -6.89
N LEU A 123 -8.94 -15.17 -7.87
CA LEU A 123 -9.16 -15.44 -9.31
C LEU A 123 -8.03 -16.26 -9.96
N ASP A 124 -7.00 -16.67 -9.21
CA ASP A 124 -5.79 -17.29 -9.81
C ASP A 124 -5.97 -18.77 -10.17
N LYS A 125 -6.87 -19.47 -9.51
CA LYS A 125 -7.17 -20.85 -9.83
C LYS A 125 -8.66 -21.07 -10.00
N VAL A 126 -9.00 -21.19 -11.23
CA VAL A 126 -10.28 -21.75 -11.66
C VAL A 126 -10.03 -23.20 -12.06
N GLU A 127 -10.66 -24.12 -11.39
CA GLU A 127 -10.62 -25.52 -11.75
C GLU A 127 -11.99 -26.01 -12.21
N SER A 128 -12.00 -26.98 -13.11
CA SER A 128 -13.22 -27.69 -13.43
C SER A 128 -13.36 -28.90 -12.52
N ALA A 129 -14.53 -29.05 -11.91
CA ALA A 129 -14.92 -30.25 -11.18
C ALA A 129 -16.02 -30.97 -11.96
N VAL A 130 -16.00 -32.31 -11.84
CA VAL A 130 -16.96 -33.18 -12.49
C VAL A 130 -17.59 -34.13 -11.48
N ARG A 131 -18.84 -34.50 -11.73
CA ARG A 131 -19.50 -35.57 -10.97
C ARG A 131 -20.28 -36.49 -11.91
N LEU A 132 -20.48 -37.73 -11.49
CA LEU A 132 -21.36 -38.66 -12.18
C LEU A 132 -22.83 -38.43 -11.80
N VAL A 133 -23.69 -38.57 -12.78
CA VAL A 133 -25.14 -38.63 -12.62
C VAL A 133 -25.54 -40.08 -12.84
N GLY A 134 -25.85 -40.80 -11.77
CA GLY A 134 -26.22 -42.20 -11.80
C GLY A 134 -25.10 -43.21 -11.52
N ALA A 135 -25.33 -44.50 -11.77
CA ALA A 135 -24.34 -45.54 -11.50
C ALA A 135 -23.13 -45.48 -12.47
N PRO A 136 -21.89 -45.62 -11.98
CA PRO A 136 -20.69 -45.53 -12.80
C PRO A 136 -20.52 -46.76 -13.70
N THR A 137 -20.12 -46.57 -14.95
CA THR A 137 -19.61 -47.63 -15.84
C THR A 137 -18.21 -48.07 -15.39
N ASP A 138 -17.71 -49.19 -15.91
CA ASP A 138 -16.38 -49.69 -15.60
C ASP A 138 -15.28 -48.67 -16.03
N ALA A 139 -15.45 -48.00 -17.14
CA ALA A 139 -14.55 -46.99 -17.63
C ALA A 139 -14.55 -45.75 -16.70
N GLU A 140 -15.70 -45.33 -16.19
CA GLU A 140 -15.86 -44.22 -15.27
C GLU A 140 -15.32 -44.53 -13.87
N ARG A 141 -15.54 -45.74 -13.37
CA ARG A 141 -14.93 -46.26 -12.14
C ARG A 141 -13.40 -46.31 -12.24
N ALA A 142 -12.93 -46.83 -13.37
CA ALA A 142 -11.51 -46.92 -13.63
C ALA A 142 -10.83 -45.59 -13.67
N VAL A 143 -11.49 -44.46 -13.97
CA VAL A 143 -10.95 -43.10 -13.92
C VAL A 143 -11.23 -42.36 -12.60
N GLY A 144 -11.83 -43.03 -11.60
CA GLY A 144 -12.09 -42.45 -10.28
C GLY A 144 -13.20 -41.40 -10.25
N LEU A 145 -14.11 -41.44 -11.24
CA LEU A 145 -15.29 -40.61 -11.27
C LEU A 145 -16.30 -41.11 -10.23
N THR A 146 -16.82 -40.20 -9.43
CA THR A 146 -17.79 -40.49 -8.35
C THR A 146 -19.01 -39.58 -8.47
N PRO A 147 -20.10 -39.83 -7.77
CA PRO A 147 -21.25 -38.93 -7.66
C PRO A 147 -20.88 -37.59 -6.95
N GLU A 148 -19.73 -37.55 -6.26
CA GLU A 148 -19.24 -36.37 -5.60
C GLU A 148 -18.45 -35.51 -6.57
N TRP A 149 -18.52 -34.16 -6.39
CA TRP A 149 -17.74 -33.21 -7.17
C TRP A 149 -16.24 -33.46 -6.99
N THR A 150 -15.57 -33.87 -8.02
CA THR A 150 -14.13 -34.13 -8.02
C THR A 150 -13.41 -33.26 -9.02
N ALA A 151 -12.36 -32.56 -8.56
CA ALA A 151 -11.55 -31.72 -9.42
C ALA A 151 -10.89 -32.51 -10.53
N VAL A 152 -11.01 -32.05 -11.77
CA VAL A 152 -10.43 -32.74 -12.96
C VAL A 152 -8.91 -32.87 -12.84
N ASP A 153 -8.24 -31.86 -12.26
CA ASP A 153 -6.78 -31.91 -12.05
C ASP A 153 -6.38 -32.98 -11.03
N ARG A 154 -7.21 -33.25 -10.00
CA ARG A 154 -6.98 -34.33 -9.06
C ARG A 154 -7.09 -35.70 -9.77
N LEU A 155 -8.09 -35.85 -10.64
CA LEU A 155 -8.25 -37.06 -11.45
C LEU A 155 -7.08 -37.26 -12.43
N ARG A 156 -6.48 -36.19 -12.92
CA ARG A 156 -5.29 -36.24 -13.78
C ARG A 156 -4.03 -36.65 -13.03
N GLN A 157 -3.82 -36.12 -11.83
CA GLN A 157 -2.64 -36.42 -11.01
C GLN A 157 -2.61 -37.87 -10.51
N ALA A 158 -3.76 -38.44 -10.23
CA ALA A 158 -3.86 -39.82 -9.76
C ALA A 158 -3.41 -40.87 -10.79
N ARG A 159 -3.13 -40.51 -12.06
CA ARG A 159 -2.95 -41.48 -13.17
C ARG A 159 -1.72 -41.33 -14.04
N GLY A 160 -0.83 -40.39 -13.85
CA GLY A 160 0.31 -40.24 -14.76
C GLY A 160 -0.07 -39.81 -16.20
N PRO A 161 0.74 -40.09 -17.23
CA PRO A 161 0.70 -39.50 -18.57
C PRO A 161 -0.53 -39.80 -19.46
N GLY A 162 -1.55 -40.54 -19.04
CA GLY A 162 -2.74 -40.88 -19.84
C GLY A 162 -3.81 -39.77 -19.95
N ARG A 163 -3.46 -38.57 -20.36
CA ARG A 163 -4.39 -37.39 -20.42
C ARG A 163 -5.55 -37.49 -21.41
N ALA A 164 -5.32 -38.12 -22.55
CA ALA A 164 -6.31 -38.09 -23.66
C ALA A 164 -7.60 -38.88 -23.38
N PRO A 165 -7.55 -40.08 -22.74
CA PRO A 165 -8.75 -40.86 -22.46
C PRO A 165 -9.71 -40.21 -21.46
N LEU A 166 -9.19 -39.57 -20.38
CA LEU A 166 -10.02 -38.96 -19.34
C LEU A 166 -10.85 -37.77 -19.91
N LEU A 167 -10.24 -36.90 -20.68
CA LEU A 167 -10.95 -35.76 -21.27
C LEU A 167 -11.97 -36.17 -22.33
N ALA A 168 -11.66 -37.22 -23.08
CA ALA A 168 -12.60 -37.81 -24.05
C ALA A 168 -13.82 -38.42 -23.32
N LEU A 169 -13.59 -39.18 -22.25
CA LEU A 169 -14.62 -39.75 -21.42
C LEU A 169 -15.54 -38.71 -20.78
N ILE A 170 -14.94 -37.67 -20.21
CA ILE A 170 -15.69 -36.56 -19.63
C ILE A 170 -16.56 -35.89 -20.69
N ARG A 171 -16.03 -35.57 -21.90
CA ARG A 171 -16.79 -34.98 -22.98
C ARG A 171 -17.91 -35.88 -23.51
N ALA A 172 -17.70 -37.20 -23.56
CA ALA A 172 -18.73 -38.11 -23.93
C ALA A 172 -19.83 -38.15 -22.87
N GLY A 173 -19.47 -38.30 -21.58
CA GLY A 173 -20.44 -38.33 -20.51
C GLY A 173 -21.23 -37.00 -20.33
N GLU A 174 -20.62 -35.87 -20.64
CA GLU A 174 -21.34 -34.58 -20.68
C GLU A 174 -22.42 -34.56 -21.80
N ARG A 175 -22.08 -35.05 -22.97
CA ARG A 175 -23.06 -35.13 -24.12
C ARG A 175 -24.22 -36.10 -23.82
N ASP A 176 -23.92 -37.16 -23.09
CA ASP A 176 -24.88 -38.20 -22.77
C ASP A 176 -25.61 -37.90 -21.42
N GLY A 177 -25.38 -36.72 -20.81
CA GLY A 177 -26.01 -36.33 -19.54
C GLY A 177 -25.59 -37.15 -18.33
N ARG A 178 -24.56 -37.97 -18.47
CA ARG A 178 -24.03 -38.84 -17.40
C ARG A 178 -22.98 -38.18 -16.52
N ILE A 179 -22.35 -37.13 -17.01
CA ILE A 179 -21.35 -36.35 -16.28
C ILE A 179 -21.78 -34.88 -16.28
N GLU A 180 -21.88 -34.32 -15.11
CA GLU A 180 -22.03 -32.89 -14.94
C GLU A 180 -20.66 -32.26 -14.69
N ARG A 181 -20.43 -31.08 -15.25
CA ARG A 181 -19.26 -30.26 -15.01
C ARG A 181 -19.65 -28.94 -14.42
N ARG A 182 -18.88 -28.48 -13.43
CA ARG A 182 -18.93 -27.08 -12.99
C ARG A 182 -17.54 -26.47 -12.95
N TRP A 183 -17.50 -25.17 -13.06
CA TRP A 183 -16.29 -24.40 -12.76
C TRP A 183 -16.38 -23.84 -11.36
N GLN A 184 -15.28 -23.89 -10.64
CA GLN A 184 -15.22 -23.39 -9.28
C GLN A 184 -13.93 -22.63 -9.04
N LEU A 185 -13.99 -21.62 -8.17
CA LEU A 185 -12.83 -20.94 -7.65
C LEU A 185 -12.18 -21.83 -6.60
N THR A 186 -10.91 -22.11 -6.79
CA THR A 186 -10.14 -22.85 -5.78
C THR A 186 -9.33 -21.87 -4.99
N ALA A 187 -9.55 -21.80 -3.68
CA ALA A 187 -8.75 -20.95 -2.79
C ALA A 187 -7.27 -21.35 -2.88
N ILE A 188 -6.44 -20.44 -3.39
CA ILE A 188 -5.00 -20.63 -3.50
C ILE A 188 -4.33 -20.11 -2.24
N GLY A 189 -3.32 -20.89 -1.80
CA GLY A 189 -2.32 -20.45 -0.83
C GLY A 189 -2.65 -20.62 0.63
N GLY A 190 -3.83 -21.05 0.97
CA GLY A 190 -4.13 -21.48 2.32
C GLY A 190 -5.00 -22.71 2.29
N ARG A 191 -4.48 -23.91 2.65
CA ARG A 191 -5.38 -24.95 3.11
C ARG A 191 -6.31 -24.27 4.12
N ILE A 192 -7.60 -24.25 3.83
CA ILE A 192 -8.60 -23.96 4.85
C ILE A 192 -8.33 -25.01 5.93
N VAL A 193 -7.69 -24.60 7.00
CA VAL A 193 -7.42 -25.49 8.12
C VAL A 193 -8.70 -25.51 8.93
N HIS A 194 -9.37 -26.62 8.96
CA HIS A 194 -10.46 -26.83 9.87
C HIS A 194 -9.90 -27.34 11.20
N GLU A 195 -10.27 -26.68 12.27
CA GLU A 195 -10.04 -27.15 13.63
C GLU A 195 -11.27 -27.90 14.10
N ALA A 196 -11.03 -29.03 14.72
CA ALA A 196 -12.07 -29.82 15.32
C ALA A 196 -12.43 -29.24 16.69
N TYR A 197 -13.69 -29.01 16.91
CA TYR A 197 -14.27 -28.59 18.20
C TYR A 197 -15.15 -29.69 18.73
N ALA A 198 -15.03 -29.98 20.01
CA ALA A 198 -15.86 -30.93 20.71
C ALA A 198 -16.97 -30.18 21.45
N ARG A 199 -18.18 -30.71 21.40
CA ARG A 199 -19.32 -30.27 22.21
C ARG A 199 -20.10 -31.43 22.76
N LEU A 200 -20.88 -31.19 23.80
CA LEU A 200 -21.84 -32.18 24.29
C LEU A 200 -23.04 -32.27 23.33
N PRO A 201 -23.60 -33.46 23.12
CA PRO A 201 -24.84 -33.63 22.35
C PRO A 201 -26.00 -32.88 23.01
N GLN A 202 -26.87 -32.29 22.19
CA GLN A 202 -28.08 -31.60 22.69
C GLN A 202 -29.21 -32.61 22.91
N GLY A 203 -29.75 -32.66 24.13
CA GLY A 203 -30.91 -33.51 24.49
C GLY A 203 -30.76 -34.18 25.85
N SER A 204 -31.90 -34.40 26.54
CA SER A 204 -31.95 -34.99 27.88
C SER A 204 -31.50 -36.48 27.95
N GLU A 205 -31.47 -37.18 26.82
CA GLU A 205 -31.00 -38.57 26.75
C GLU A 205 -29.48 -38.70 26.85
N ALA A 206 -28.72 -37.65 26.51
CA ALA A 206 -27.25 -37.65 26.58
C ALA A 206 -26.73 -37.68 28.02
N VAL A 207 -27.39 -37.03 28.94
CA VAL A 207 -27.00 -36.92 30.36
C VAL A 207 -27.25 -38.28 31.08
N THR A 208 -28.32 -38.94 30.74
CA THR A 208 -28.67 -40.27 31.32
C THR A 208 -27.71 -41.36 30.82
N SER A 209 -27.26 -41.30 29.57
CA SER A 209 -26.31 -42.25 28.98
C SER A 209 -24.91 -42.08 29.54
N ALA A 210 -24.47 -40.85 29.88
CA ALA A 210 -23.14 -40.56 30.44
C ALA A 210 -22.99 -41.20 31.85
N SER A 211 -24.00 -41.10 32.70
CA SER A 211 -23.96 -41.70 34.04
C SER A 211 -23.97 -43.25 34.03
N THR A 212 -24.63 -43.87 33.08
CA THR A 212 -24.70 -45.33 32.94
C THR A 212 -23.45 -45.91 32.29
N LEU A 213 -22.77 -45.15 31.43
CA LEU A 213 -21.52 -45.53 30.74
C LEU A 213 -20.27 -45.11 31.51
N ALA A 214 -20.37 -44.28 32.54
CA ALA A 214 -19.23 -43.76 33.31
C ALA A 214 -18.33 -44.85 33.87
N ALA A 215 -18.88 -46.01 34.24
CA ALA A 215 -18.14 -47.18 34.71
C ALA A 215 -17.27 -47.88 33.64
N ARG A 216 -17.45 -47.52 32.33
CA ARG A 216 -16.71 -48.07 31.19
C ARG A 216 -15.76 -47.08 30.54
N LEU A 217 -15.73 -45.82 31.00
CA LEU A 217 -14.90 -44.76 30.45
C LEU A 217 -13.55 -44.67 31.18
N GLY A 218 -12.48 -44.50 30.42
CA GLY A 218 -11.16 -44.30 30.99
C GLY A 218 -11.01 -42.89 31.58
N PRO A 219 -10.00 -42.65 32.49
CA PRO A 219 -9.81 -41.39 33.18
C PRO A 219 -9.74 -40.18 32.24
N ARG A 220 -9.09 -40.27 31.07
CA ARG A 220 -8.98 -39.21 30.08
C ARG A 220 -10.32 -38.87 29.43
N GLN A 221 -11.18 -39.85 29.22
CA GLN A 221 -12.51 -39.65 28.62
C GLN A 221 -13.43 -38.92 29.60
N LEU A 222 -13.37 -39.31 30.88
CA LEU A 222 -14.08 -38.61 31.97
C LEU A 222 -13.63 -37.17 32.12
N GLU A 223 -12.32 -36.92 32.04
CA GLU A 223 -11.77 -35.56 32.09
C GLU A 223 -12.25 -34.69 30.91
N ILE A 224 -12.34 -35.25 29.68
CA ILE A 224 -12.88 -34.53 28.52
C ILE A 224 -14.33 -34.10 28.76
N ILE A 225 -15.16 -35.04 29.24
CA ILE A 225 -16.58 -34.77 29.51
C ILE A 225 -16.71 -33.70 30.57
N ALA A 226 -15.99 -33.79 31.69
CA ALA A 226 -15.99 -32.78 32.74
C ALA A 226 -15.59 -31.38 32.26
N ARG A 227 -14.59 -31.31 31.37
CA ARG A 227 -14.20 -30.00 30.75
C ARG A 227 -15.26 -29.45 29.83
N LEU A 228 -15.93 -30.31 29.05
CA LEU A 228 -17.03 -29.85 28.17
C LEU A 228 -18.25 -29.41 28.99
N GLU A 229 -18.56 -30.07 30.11
CA GLU A 229 -19.62 -29.64 31.04
C GLU A 229 -19.30 -28.31 31.70
N ALA A 230 -18.06 -28.13 32.16
CA ALA A 230 -17.58 -26.86 32.72
C ALA A 230 -17.65 -25.69 31.70
N ALA A 231 -17.28 -25.99 30.45
CA ALA A 231 -17.35 -24.99 29.37
C ALA A 231 -18.82 -24.57 29.06
N VAL A 232 -19.73 -25.52 29.04
CA VAL A 232 -21.18 -25.23 28.88
C VAL A 232 -21.67 -24.37 30.04
N ALA A 233 -21.26 -24.68 31.28
CA ALA A 233 -21.64 -23.88 32.46
C ALA A 233 -21.10 -22.44 32.43
N THR A 234 -19.97 -22.18 31.76
CA THR A 234 -19.36 -20.85 31.59
C THR A 234 -19.81 -20.15 30.31
N GLY A 235 -20.74 -20.74 29.55
CA GLY A 235 -21.27 -20.14 28.31
C GLY A 235 -20.45 -20.43 27.05
N GLU A 236 -19.45 -21.31 27.13
CA GLU A 236 -18.69 -21.81 25.98
C GLU A 236 -19.23 -23.17 25.52
N PRO A 237 -20.09 -23.26 24.51
CA PRO A 237 -20.78 -24.52 24.14
C PRO A 237 -19.86 -25.56 23.49
N SER A 238 -18.60 -25.26 23.22
CA SER A 238 -17.64 -26.15 22.56
C SER A 238 -16.21 -25.81 22.88
N LEU A 239 -15.34 -26.82 23.02
CA LEU A 239 -13.90 -26.68 23.22
C LEU A 239 -13.13 -27.22 22.02
N ARG A 240 -11.97 -26.63 21.71
CA ARG A 240 -11.08 -27.07 20.65
C ARG A 240 -10.53 -28.48 21.00
N ALA A 241 -10.74 -29.46 20.11
CA ALA A 241 -10.36 -30.82 20.35
C ALA A 241 -8.84 -31.02 20.61
N ALA A 242 -7.99 -30.15 20.03
CA ALA A 242 -6.54 -30.20 20.25
C ALA A 242 -6.12 -29.84 21.68
N ASP A 243 -6.95 -29.03 22.40
CA ASP A 243 -6.66 -28.58 23.77
C ASP A 243 -7.22 -29.56 24.83
N LEU A 244 -7.92 -30.60 24.39
CA LEU A 244 -8.46 -31.62 25.25
C LEU A 244 -7.47 -32.78 25.42
N PRO A 245 -7.50 -33.50 26.57
CA PRO A 245 -6.60 -34.63 26.85
C PRO A 245 -6.71 -35.74 25.77
N GLY A 246 -5.59 -36.02 25.09
CA GLY A 246 -5.54 -36.98 24.00
C GLY A 246 -6.07 -36.51 22.64
N GLY A 247 -6.40 -35.22 22.55
CA GLY A 247 -6.73 -34.54 21.30
C GLY A 247 -7.91 -35.15 20.54
N LEU A 248 -7.99 -34.83 19.24
CA LEU A 248 -9.09 -35.26 18.35
C LEU A 248 -9.35 -36.80 18.39
N GLY A 249 -8.30 -37.59 18.54
CA GLY A 249 -8.46 -39.06 18.60
C GLY A 249 -9.24 -39.53 19.84
N ALA A 250 -9.10 -38.87 20.97
CA ALA A 250 -9.86 -39.19 22.19
C ALA A 250 -11.31 -38.69 22.07
N VAL A 251 -11.51 -37.51 21.49
CA VAL A 251 -12.86 -36.96 21.26
C VAL A 251 -13.64 -37.82 20.28
N ARG A 252 -13.04 -38.29 19.18
CA ARG A 252 -13.72 -39.20 18.22
C ARG A 252 -14.16 -40.50 18.83
N ARG A 253 -13.43 -41.01 19.83
CA ARG A 253 -13.89 -42.21 20.58
C ARG A 253 -15.12 -41.93 21.43
N LEU A 254 -15.22 -40.75 22.01
CA LEU A 254 -16.42 -40.28 22.70
C LEU A 254 -17.58 -40.01 21.73
N GLU A 255 -17.30 -39.50 20.55
CA GLU A 255 -18.27 -39.31 19.47
C GLU A 255 -18.86 -40.66 19.02
N ALA A 256 -18.02 -41.69 18.84
CA ALA A 256 -18.48 -43.02 18.49
C ALA A 256 -19.36 -43.67 19.58
N LEU A 257 -19.25 -43.20 20.84
CA LEU A 257 -20.09 -43.62 21.96
C LEU A 257 -21.33 -42.70 22.14
N GLY A 258 -21.52 -41.70 21.28
CA GLY A 258 -22.63 -40.74 21.38
C GLY A 258 -22.49 -39.70 22.51
N LEU A 259 -21.32 -39.65 23.19
CA LEU A 259 -21.05 -38.78 24.34
C LEU A 259 -20.44 -37.43 24.00
N ALA A 260 -20.01 -37.24 22.77
CA ALA A 260 -19.53 -35.96 22.24
C ALA A 260 -19.91 -35.82 20.77
N GLN A 261 -19.91 -34.61 20.26
CA GLN A 261 -20.01 -34.28 18.83
C GLN A 261 -18.79 -33.51 18.41
N VAL A 262 -18.29 -33.79 17.18
CA VAL A 262 -17.16 -33.09 16.59
C VAL A 262 -17.66 -32.20 15.48
N ASP A 263 -17.52 -30.86 15.68
CA ASP A 263 -17.78 -29.88 14.67
C ASP A 263 -16.44 -29.39 14.09
N TYR A 264 -16.36 -29.30 12.75
CA TYR A 264 -15.19 -28.73 12.08
C TYR A 264 -15.43 -27.28 11.77
N ARG A 265 -14.68 -26.39 12.44
CA ARG A 265 -14.75 -24.96 12.21
C ARG A 265 -13.50 -24.52 11.44
N ARG A 266 -13.68 -23.59 10.51
CA ARG A 266 -12.56 -22.98 9.80
C ARG A 266 -11.65 -22.28 10.83
N ARG A 267 -10.36 -22.66 10.85
CA ARG A 267 -9.36 -21.94 11.64
C ARG A 267 -9.19 -20.54 11.05
N GLN A 268 -9.56 -19.54 11.80
CA GLN A 268 -9.30 -18.14 11.44
C GLN A 268 -7.89 -17.79 11.89
N ARG A 269 -7.04 -17.45 10.91
CA ARG A 269 -5.70 -16.95 11.20
C ARG A 269 -5.82 -15.46 11.42
N ARG A 270 -5.38 -14.98 12.57
CA ARG A 270 -5.11 -13.55 12.78
C ARG A 270 -3.61 -13.37 12.64
N HIS A 271 -3.20 -12.29 12.00
CA HIS A 271 -1.79 -11.93 11.94
C HIS A 271 -1.33 -11.67 13.37
N SER A 272 -0.65 -12.64 13.96
CA SER A 272 -0.03 -12.46 15.27
C SER A 272 1.25 -11.67 15.03
N ASP A 273 1.17 -10.36 15.09
CA ASP A 273 2.37 -9.56 15.22
C ASP A 273 3.01 -9.93 16.57
N ARG A 274 4.09 -10.69 16.51
CA ARG A 274 4.85 -11.12 17.68
C ARG A 274 5.48 -9.97 18.47
N ARG A 275 5.22 -8.73 18.04
CA ARG A 275 5.72 -7.50 18.61
C ARG A 275 4.56 -6.68 19.18
N ARG A 276 3.98 -7.13 20.28
CA ARG A 276 3.17 -6.23 21.12
C ARG A 276 4.14 -5.21 21.74
N GLY A 277 4.29 -4.08 21.05
CA GLY A 277 4.92 -2.90 21.63
C GLY A 277 4.01 -2.28 22.69
N ALA A 278 4.57 -1.47 23.58
CA ALA A 278 3.75 -0.61 24.44
C ALA A 278 2.84 0.25 23.56
N SER A 279 1.55 0.36 23.92
CA SER A 279 0.58 1.16 23.18
C SER A 279 1.08 2.60 23.08
N VAL A 280 1.00 3.16 21.88
CA VAL A 280 1.34 4.57 21.62
C VAL A 280 0.34 5.51 22.28
N PHE A 281 -0.88 5.05 22.57
CA PHE A 281 -1.91 5.84 23.23
C PHE A 281 -2.04 5.49 24.70
N ASP A 282 -2.09 6.56 25.54
CA ASP A 282 -2.47 6.42 26.93
C ASP A 282 -3.97 6.05 27.00
N PRO A 283 -4.37 5.02 27.76
CA PRO A 283 -5.77 4.65 27.91
C PRO A 283 -6.59 5.71 28.69
N THR A 284 -5.93 6.62 29.41
CA THR A 284 -6.64 7.71 30.09
C THR A 284 -7.26 8.66 29.08
N VAL A 285 -8.47 9.14 29.36
CA VAL A 285 -9.13 10.15 28.53
C VAL A 285 -8.29 11.44 28.55
N PRO A 286 -7.72 11.87 27.43
CA PRO A 286 -6.87 13.04 27.44
C PRO A 286 -7.70 14.30 27.69
N THR A 287 -7.10 15.27 28.36
CA THR A 287 -7.63 16.64 28.34
C THR A 287 -7.36 17.20 26.93
N TRP A 288 -8.42 17.43 26.20
CA TRP A 288 -8.31 17.93 24.82
C TRP A 288 -7.85 19.39 24.81
N SER A 289 -6.87 19.72 23.97
CA SER A 289 -6.56 21.12 23.69
C SER A 289 -7.72 21.80 22.96
N PRO A 290 -7.83 23.15 22.98
CA PRO A 290 -8.92 23.84 22.27
C PRO A 290 -9.02 23.48 20.77
N GLY A 291 -7.88 23.29 20.13
CA GLY A 291 -7.80 22.86 18.71
C GLY A 291 -8.31 21.43 18.51
N GLN A 292 -7.91 20.50 19.37
CA GLN A 292 -8.37 19.10 19.34
C GLN A 292 -9.87 19.00 19.64
N ALA A 293 -10.35 19.72 20.69
CA ALA A 293 -11.77 19.76 21.06
C ALA A 293 -12.64 20.28 19.91
N ARG A 294 -12.17 21.28 19.17
CA ARG A 294 -12.86 21.83 17.99
C ARG A 294 -13.03 20.77 16.88
N VAL A 295 -12.01 19.94 16.63
CA VAL A 295 -12.14 18.85 15.64
C VAL A 295 -13.20 17.85 16.07
N LEU A 296 -13.26 17.53 17.36
CA LEU A 296 -14.18 16.52 17.91
C LEU A 296 -15.60 17.05 18.08
N HIS A 297 -15.76 18.35 18.31
CA HIS A 297 -17.07 19.00 18.48
C HIS A 297 -17.76 19.25 17.13
N ASP A 298 -16.99 19.76 16.18
CA ASP A 298 -17.47 19.98 14.83
C ASP A 298 -17.28 18.67 14.05
N GLU A 299 -18.13 17.68 14.27
CA GLU A 299 -18.07 16.42 13.51
C GLU A 299 -17.79 16.69 12.02
N PRO A 300 -17.01 15.85 11.35
CA PRO A 300 -16.63 16.11 9.96
C PRO A 300 -17.87 16.00 9.05
N HIS A 301 -18.66 17.09 9.01
CA HIS A 301 -19.76 17.23 8.05
C HIS A 301 -19.26 17.55 6.65
N THR A 302 -17.96 17.85 6.52
CA THR A 302 -17.31 18.08 5.23
C THR A 302 -16.72 16.79 4.69
N ALA A 303 -16.82 16.58 3.39
CA ALA A 303 -16.34 15.38 2.73
C ALA A 303 -14.84 15.10 3.01
N VAL A 304 -14.00 16.13 3.14
CA VAL A 304 -12.56 15.96 3.39
C VAL A 304 -12.05 16.96 4.44
N THR A 305 -11.30 16.46 5.41
CA THR A 305 -10.59 17.27 6.42
C THR A 305 -9.10 16.97 6.38
N LEU A 306 -8.26 18.00 6.20
CA LEU A 306 -6.82 17.92 6.44
C LEU A 306 -6.54 18.30 7.89
N LEU A 307 -5.99 17.36 8.66
CA LEU A 307 -5.56 17.54 10.03
C LEU A 307 -4.03 17.68 10.07
N ASP A 308 -3.56 18.90 10.19
CA ASP A 308 -2.15 19.28 10.16
C ASP A 308 -1.66 19.64 11.57
N GLY A 309 -0.37 19.63 11.76
CA GLY A 309 0.28 20.07 12.99
C GLY A 309 1.60 19.32 13.25
N PRO A 310 2.48 19.83 14.11
CA PRO A 310 3.79 19.23 14.34
C PRO A 310 3.70 17.80 14.92
N PRO A 311 4.77 17.02 14.84
CA PRO A 311 4.82 15.70 15.46
C PRO A 311 4.46 15.77 16.96
N GLY A 312 3.56 14.86 17.39
CA GLY A 312 3.11 14.80 18.77
C GLY A 312 2.01 15.80 19.16
N SER A 313 1.42 16.53 18.21
CA SER A 313 0.24 17.39 18.44
C SER A 313 -1.08 16.63 18.70
N GLY A 314 -1.05 15.30 18.68
CA GLY A 314 -2.22 14.46 18.99
C GLY A 314 -3.17 14.21 17.82
N LYS A 315 -2.77 14.50 16.58
CA LYS A 315 -3.57 14.27 15.37
C LYS A 315 -4.19 12.87 15.28
N SER A 316 -3.33 11.84 15.39
CA SER A 316 -3.79 10.45 15.29
C SER A 316 -4.69 10.05 16.47
N ARG A 317 -4.51 10.65 17.66
CA ARG A 317 -5.40 10.42 18.81
C ARG A 317 -6.78 11.01 18.57
N VAL A 318 -6.87 12.22 18.03
CA VAL A 318 -8.16 12.86 17.68
C VAL A 318 -8.87 12.04 16.59
N ALA A 319 -8.17 11.61 15.57
CA ALA A 319 -8.75 10.78 14.52
C ALA A 319 -9.18 9.39 15.04
N ALA A 320 -8.47 8.81 16.02
CA ALA A 320 -8.87 7.57 16.68
C ALA A 320 -10.19 7.74 17.46
N GLU A 321 -10.42 8.91 18.08
CA GLU A 321 -11.68 9.23 18.74
C GLU A 321 -12.84 9.34 17.74
N LEU A 322 -12.60 9.97 16.57
CA LEU A 322 -13.58 9.99 15.49
C LEU A 322 -13.90 8.57 15.00
N ALA A 323 -12.89 7.72 14.90
CA ALA A 323 -13.06 6.31 14.53
C ALA A 323 -13.92 5.56 15.58
N ALA A 324 -13.67 5.77 16.87
CA ALA A 324 -14.47 5.17 17.94
C ALA A 324 -15.94 5.58 17.86
N ARG A 325 -16.23 6.86 17.66
CA ARG A 325 -17.60 7.37 17.47
C ARG A 325 -18.28 6.74 16.24
N THR A 326 -17.57 6.65 15.12
CA THR A 326 -18.09 6.05 13.89
C THR A 326 -18.46 4.58 14.09
N LEU A 327 -17.57 3.81 14.73
CA LEU A 327 -17.80 2.39 15.03
C LEU A 327 -18.97 2.22 16.01
N SER A 328 -19.08 3.05 17.05
CA SER A 328 -20.21 3.06 17.99
C SER A 328 -21.53 3.43 17.31
N GLY A 329 -21.48 4.22 16.23
CA GLY A 329 -22.60 4.53 15.36
C GLY A 329 -22.97 3.42 14.36
N GLY A 330 -22.32 2.25 14.45
CA GLY A 330 -22.63 1.09 13.60
C GLY A 330 -22.03 1.15 12.18
N ARG A 331 -21.10 2.07 11.91
CA ARG A 331 -20.43 2.20 10.60
C ARG A 331 -18.97 1.82 10.67
N SER A 332 -18.44 1.27 9.58
CA SER A 332 -17.08 0.76 9.48
C SER A 332 -16.04 1.87 9.25
N VAL A 333 -14.81 1.62 9.69
CA VAL A 333 -13.69 2.55 9.57
C VAL A 333 -12.55 1.91 8.78
N LEU A 334 -12.03 2.62 7.77
CA LEU A 334 -10.80 2.30 7.07
C LEU A 334 -9.68 3.24 7.53
N TRP A 335 -8.63 2.68 8.13
CA TRP A 335 -7.44 3.41 8.53
C TRP A 335 -6.24 2.98 7.69
N LEU A 336 -5.74 3.87 6.87
CA LEU A 336 -4.59 3.62 6.01
C LEU A 336 -3.31 4.15 6.66
N VAL A 337 -2.27 3.32 6.63
CA VAL A 337 -0.90 3.67 7.02
C VAL A 337 0.06 3.42 5.86
N PRO A 338 1.17 4.18 5.76
CA PRO A 338 2.02 4.12 4.57
C PRO A 338 2.75 2.77 4.40
N GLU A 339 3.20 2.16 5.48
CA GLU A 339 4.04 0.96 5.45
C GLU A 339 3.51 -0.16 6.36
N ALA A 340 3.80 -1.41 5.99
CA ALA A 340 3.38 -2.60 6.74
C ALA A 340 3.87 -2.60 8.19
N ALA A 341 5.05 -2.03 8.45
CA ALA A 341 5.61 -1.91 9.81
C ALA A 341 4.76 -1.06 10.76
N HIS A 342 3.93 -0.16 10.23
CA HIS A 342 3.06 0.71 11.04
C HIS A 342 1.68 0.09 11.32
N VAL A 343 1.30 -0.98 10.62
CA VAL A 343 -0.05 -1.57 10.72
C VAL A 343 -0.34 -2.06 12.12
N ALA A 344 0.56 -2.86 12.70
CA ALA A 344 0.36 -3.40 14.03
C ALA A 344 0.32 -2.32 15.12
N VAL A 345 1.24 -1.34 15.02
CA VAL A 345 1.30 -0.22 15.96
C VAL A 345 0.01 0.61 15.92
N ALA A 346 -0.51 0.88 14.73
CA ALA A 346 -1.77 1.60 14.56
C ALA A 346 -2.97 0.78 15.06
N ALA A 347 -3.00 -0.53 14.76
CA ALA A 347 -4.07 -1.42 15.21
C ALA A 347 -4.12 -1.52 16.75
N ASP A 348 -2.97 -1.68 17.42
CA ASP A 348 -2.88 -1.71 18.88
C ASP A 348 -3.28 -0.36 19.51
N ALA A 349 -2.85 0.75 18.92
CA ALA A 349 -3.23 2.08 19.37
C ALA A 349 -4.74 2.32 19.23
N LEU A 350 -5.33 1.95 18.10
CA LEU A 350 -6.75 2.09 17.85
C LEU A 350 -7.57 1.20 18.78
N ARG A 351 -7.14 -0.03 19.06
CA ARG A 351 -7.80 -0.93 20.00
C ARG A 351 -7.94 -0.32 21.39
N VAL A 352 -6.94 0.42 21.87
CA VAL A 352 -7.01 1.13 23.18
C VAL A 352 -8.14 2.15 23.23
N VAL A 353 -8.40 2.83 22.11
CA VAL A 353 -9.43 3.88 22.03
C VAL A 353 -10.80 3.33 21.67
N THR A 354 -10.87 2.39 20.74
CA THR A 354 -12.13 1.88 20.18
C THR A 354 -12.67 0.65 20.93
N GLY A 355 -11.82 -0.07 21.67
CA GLY A 355 -12.15 -1.38 22.23
C GLY A 355 -12.29 -2.51 21.20
N ILE A 356 -12.09 -2.22 19.92
CA ILE A 356 -12.33 -3.17 18.81
C ILE A 356 -10.98 -3.64 18.22
N ASP A 357 -10.85 -4.94 18.03
CA ASP A 357 -9.72 -5.54 17.31
C ASP A 357 -9.81 -5.22 15.81
N ALA A 358 -8.78 -4.62 15.26
CA ALA A 358 -8.73 -4.28 13.84
C ALA A 358 -8.45 -5.50 12.96
N GLU A 359 -9.09 -5.57 11.80
CA GLU A 359 -8.69 -6.42 10.70
C GLU A 359 -7.49 -5.80 9.97
N THR A 360 -6.38 -6.53 9.91
CA THR A 360 -5.13 -6.01 9.34
C THR A 360 -4.89 -6.52 7.92
N ILE A 361 -4.70 -5.58 6.96
CA ILE A 361 -4.53 -5.92 5.54
C ILE A 361 -3.30 -5.22 4.97
N HIS A 362 -2.22 -5.97 4.76
CA HIS A 362 -0.97 -5.47 4.19
C HIS A 362 -0.17 -6.57 3.49
N SER A 363 0.82 -6.18 2.69
CA SER A 363 1.63 -7.13 1.90
C SER A 363 2.56 -8.02 2.73
N GLY A 364 2.85 -7.65 3.99
CA GLY A 364 3.64 -8.46 4.92
C GLY A 364 2.86 -9.62 5.55
N ALA A 365 1.52 -9.58 5.53
CA ALA A 365 0.69 -10.69 5.98
C ALA A 365 0.69 -11.82 4.95
N SER A 366 0.63 -13.07 5.42
CA SER A 366 0.53 -14.23 4.55
C SER A 366 -0.78 -14.21 3.73
N GLN A 367 -0.80 -14.94 2.62
CA GLN A 367 -1.98 -15.02 1.77
C GLN A 367 -3.20 -15.58 2.54
N GLY A 368 -2.97 -16.56 3.42
CA GLY A 368 -4.03 -17.15 4.25
C GLY A 368 -4.60 -16.17 5.27
N GLU A 369 -3.76 -15.36 5.94
CA GLU A 369 -4.20 -14.34 6.88
C GLU A 369 -5.03 -13.26 6.20
N ARG A 370 -4.60 -12.83 5.00
CA ARG A 370 -5.37 -11.84 4.22
C ARG A 370 -6.72 -12.39 3.76
N LEU A 371 -6.78 -13.65 3.32
CA LEU A 371 -8.05 -14.32 2.98
C LEU A 371 -8.97 -14.43 4.19
N ASP A 372 -8.43 -14.77 5.36
CA ASP A 372 -9.21 -14.87 6.58
C ASP A 372 -9.68 -13.50 7.08
N ALA A 373 -8.87 -12.44 6.95
CA ALA A 373 -9.28 -11.07 7.24
C ALA A 373 -10.43 -10.61 6.33
N HIS A 374 -10.32 -10.83 5.02
CA HIS A 374 -11.42 -10.52 4.09
C HIS A 374 -12.71 -11.29 4.41
N ALA A 375 -12.60 -12.56 4.78
CA ALA A 375 -13.77 -13.36 5.13
C ALA A 375 -14.50 -12.83 6.38
N ARG A 376 -13.75 -12.28 7.38
CA ARG A 376 -14.37 -11.66 8.55
C ARG A 376 -15.05 -10.33 8.24
N LEU A 377 -14.63 -9.62 7.18
CA LEU A 377 -15.30 -8.41 6.72
C LEU A 377 -16.66 -8.67 6.07
N ASP A 378 -16.99 -9.94 5.78
CA ASP A 378 -18.33 -10.34 5.32
C ASP A 378 -19.30 -10.57 6.49
N ASP A 379 -18.80 -10.67 7.74
CA ASP A 379 -19.62 -10.78 8.93
C ASP A 379 -20.48 -9.53 9.14
N ALA A 380 -21.61 -9.67 9.86
CA ALA A 380 -22.47 -8.53 10.16
C ALA A 380 -21.84 -7.61 11.22
N GLY A 381 -22.04 -6.30 11.07
CA GLY A 381 -21.62 -5.28 12.03
C GLY A 381 -20.50 -4.36 11.49
N PRO A 382 -20.12 -3.35 12.28
CA PRO A 382 -19.08 -2.40 11.91
C PRO A 382 -17.69 -3.04 12.05
N HIS A 383 -16.82 -2.75 11.10
CA HIS A 383 -15.44 -3.24 11.08
C HIS A 383 -14.44 -2.09 11.18
N LEU A 384 -13.38 -2.32 11.96
CA LEU A 384 -12.18 -1.49 11.93
C LEU A 384 -11.14 -2.20 11.06
N VAL A 385 -10.79 -1.60 9.94
CA VAL A 385 -9.72 -2.09 9.06
C VAL A 385 -8.51 -1.19 9.16
N VAL A 386 -7.36 -1.76 9.48
CA VAL A 386 -6.07 -1.06 9.47
C VAL A 386 -5.19 -1.71 8.40
N GLY A 387 -4.68 -0.91 7.46
CA GLY A 387 -3.85 -1.48 6.42
C GLY A 387 -3.07 -0.49 5.60
N THR A 388 -2.32 -1.03 4.64
CA THR A 388 -1.59 -0.21 3.66
C THR A 388 -2.46 0.01 2.41
N ARG A 389 -1.89 0.54 1.32
CA ARG A 389 -2.60 0.73 0.06
C ARG A 389 -3.40 -0.50 -0.43
N THR A 390 -3.04 -1.71 0.02
CA THR A 390 -3.75 -2.93 -0.35
C THR A 390 -5.09 -3.10 0.37
N ALA A 391 -5.35 -2.30 1.40
CA ALA A 391 -6.62 -2.32 2.13
C ALA A 391 -7.71 -1.44 1.50
N ILE A 392 -7.38 -0.63 0.49
CA ILE A 392 -8.33 0.35 -0.09
C ILE A 392 -9.61 -0.28 -0.64
N GLY A 393 -9.56 -1.51 -1.12
CA GLY A 393 -10.70 -2.24 -1.66
C GLY A 393 -11.35 -3.23 -0.70
N SER A 394 -10.90 -3.31 0.56
CA SER A 394 -11.36 -4.34 1.49
C SER A 394 -12.75 -4.10 2.06
N LEU A 395 -13.14 -2.83 2.28
CA LEU A 395 -14.47 -2.47 2.73
C LEU A 395 -15.38 -2.24 1.54
N SER A 396 -16.41 -3.05 1.40
CA SER A 396 -17.37 -3.02 0.30
C SER A 396 -18.74 -2.45 0.70
N ARG A 397 -18.96 -2.16 2.00
CA ARG A 397 -20.24 -1.68 2.55
C ARG A 397 -20.01 -0.89 3.83
N ASP A 398 -20.98 -0.08 4.19
CA ASP A 398 -21.13 0.61 5.50
C ASP A 398 -19.89 1.43 5.93
N VAL A 399 -19.13 1.96 4.97
CA VAL A 399 -17.99 2.82 5.27
C VAL A 399 -18.47 4.12 5.87
N GLY A 400 -18.04 4.41 7.10
CA GLY A 400 -18.43 5.59 7.87
C GLY A 400 -17.33 6.62 8.03
N LEU A 401 -16.07 6.19 7.96
CA LEU A 401 -14.91 7.07 8.06
C LEU A 401 -13.71 6.45 7.35
N ILE A 402 -12.96 7.29 6.67
CA ILE A 402 -11.66 6.91 6.08
C ILE A 402 -10.59 7.82 6.66
N VAL A 403 -9.54 7.23 7.22
CA VAL A 403 -8.39 7.95 7.73
C VAL A 403 -7.15 7.59 6.91
N VAL A 404 -6.42 8.58 6.45
CA VAL A 404 -5.13 8.41 5.76
C VAL A 404 -4.05 9.05 6.63
N ASP A 405 -3.33 8.22 7.35
CA ASP A 405 -2.26 8.67 8.25
C ASP A 405 -0.97 8.90 7.48
N GLU A 406 -0.23 9.97 7.82
CA GLU A 406 0.96 10.43 7.07
C GLU A 406 0.69 10.52 5.54
N GLU A 407 -0.36 11.24 5.14
CA GLU A 407 -0.91 11.31 3.77
C GLU A 407 0.13 11.69 2.69
N HIS A 408 1.20 12.41 3.09
CA HIS A 408 2.28 12.88 2.24
C HIS A 408 3.27 11.77 1.82
N GLU A 409 3.15 10.57 2.40
CA GLU A 409 4.11 9.50 2.18
C GLU A 409 4.03 8.89 0.78
N SER A 410 5.18 8.85 0.11
CA SER A 410 5.30 8.28 -1.24
C SER A 410 4.96 6.78 -1.33
N ALA A 411 4.96 6.08 -0.19
CA ALA A 411 4.61 4.66 -0.10
C ALA A 411 3.15 4.37 -0.49
N TYR A 412 2.29 5.37 -0.47
CA TYR A 412 0.90 5.27 -0.94
C TYR A 412 0.78 5.10 -2.46
N LYS A 413 1.78 5.48 -3.23
CA LYS A 413 1.82 5.25 -4.68
C LYS A 413 2.25 3.82 -5.00
N SER A 414 1.49 3.13 -5.84
CA SER A 414 1.84 1.79 -6.33
C SER A 414 2.79 1.87 -7.52
N GLU A 415 3.89 1.12 -7.50
CA GLU A 415 4.76 0.93 -8.68
C GLU A 415 4.20 -0.10 -9.66
N ARG A 416 3.25 -0.93 -9.24
CA ARG A 416 2.62 -1.98 -10.04
C ARG A 416 1.23 -1.57 -10.48
N THR A 417 0.78 -2.12 -11.58
CA THR A 417 -0.60 -1.92 -12.09
C THR A 417 -1.64 -2.51 -11.11
N PRO A 418 -2.70 -1.76 -10.78
CA PRO A 418 -2.92 -0.36 -11.12
C PRO A 418 -1.95 0.54 -10.35
N ARG A 419 -1.36 1.53 -10.99
CA ARG A 419 -0.42 2.47 -10.35
C ARG A 419 -1.18 3.52 -9.56
N LEU A 420 -2.13 3.08 -8.74
CA LEU A 420 -2.94 3.97 -7.92
C LEU A 420 -2.12 4.66 -6.82
N HIS A 421 -2.58 5.83 -6.40
CA HIS A 421 -2.18 6.47 -5.17
C HIS A 421 -3.29 6.25 -4.13
N ALA A 422 -2.96 5.60 -3.01
CA ALA A 422 -4.00 5.18 -2.04
C ALA A 422 -4.72 6.35 -1.37
N ARG A 423 -4.06 7.51 -1.15
CA ARG A 423 -4.71 8.73 -0.68
C ARG A 423 -5.81 9.16 -1.67
N ASP A 424 -5.50 9.24 -2.95
CA ASP A 424 -6.46 9.68 -3.96
C ASP A 424 -7.57 8.63 -4.17
N ALA A 425 -7.25 7.34 -4.07
CA ALA A 425 -8.25 6.28 -4.07
C ALA A 425 -9.15 6.31 -2.81
N ALA A 426 -8.60 6.72 -1.65
CA ALA A 426 -9.38 6.94 -0.42
C ALA A 426 -10.37 8.11 -0.57
N LEU A 427 -9.97 9.19 -1.24
CA LEU A 427 -10.87 10.30 -1.58
C LEU A 427 -12.01 9.82 -2.50
N MET A 428 -11.69 9.00 -3.52
CA MET A 428 -12.71 8.41 -4.40
C MET A 428 -13.66 7.46 -3.66
N LEU A 429 -13.13 6.69 -2.68
CA LEU A 429 -13.95 5.82 -1.84
C LEU A 429 -14.88 6.65 -0.95
N GLY A 430 -14.36 7.72 -0.32
CA GLY A 430 -15.16 8.63 0.51
C GLY A 430 -16.32 9.25 -0.25
N GLU A 431 -16.06 9.71 -1.48
CA GLU A 431 -17.10 10.24 -2.37
C GLU A 431 -18.13 9.17 -2.75
N ALA A 432 -17.67 7.95 -3.12
CA ALA A 432 -18.56 6.87 -3.54
C ALA A 432 -19.40 6.26 -2.38
N ALA A 433 -18.91 6.36 -1.15
CA ALA A 433 -19.53 5.85 0.08
C ALA A 433 -20.26 6.94 0.88
N GLU A 434 -20.20 8.20 0.42
CA GLU A 434 -20.69 9.38 1.17
C GLU A 434 -20.12 9.41 2.61
N ALA A 435 -18.83 9.09 2.73
CA ALA A 435 -18.13 8.99 3.99
C ALA A 435 -17.05 10.08 4.11
N PRO A 436 -16.89 10.71 5.28
CA PRO A 436 -15.81 11.67 5.49
C PRO A 436 -14.44 11.03 5.40
N VAL A 437 -13.49 11.81 4.85
CA VAL A 437 -12.07 11.43 4.75
C VAL A 437 -11.24 12.38 5.60
N VAL A 438 -10.45 11.83 6.51
CA VAL A 438 -9.50 12.58 7.34
C VAL A 438 -8.08 12.27 6.88
N LEU A 439 -7.41 13.28 6.34
CA LEU A 439 -6.01 13.21 5.94
C LEU A 439 -5.16 13.75 7.09
N ILE A 440 -4.21 12.97 7.58
CA ILE A 440 -3.36 13.34 8.72
C ILE A 440 -1.93 13.50 8.25
N SER A 441 -1.30 14.61 8.61
CA SER A 441 0.14 14.78 8.37
C SER A 441 0.77 15.80 9.31
N ALA A 442 2.06 15.59 9.62
CA ALA A 442 2.89 16.64 10.23
C ALA A 442 3.47 17.58 9.15
N THR A 443 3.63 17.08 7.96
CA THR A 443 4.18 17.80 6.80
C THR A 443 3.30 17.52 5.58
N PRO A 444 2.08 18.07 5.53
CA PRO A 444 1.15 17.81 4.44
C PRO A 444 1.78 18.00 3.07
N ALA A 445 1.42 17.14 2.12
CA ALA A 445 1.85 17.29 0.75
C ALA A 445 1.39 18.64 0.19
N ILE A 446 2.27 19.33 -0.55
CA ILE A 446 1.94 20.62 -1.17
C ILE A 446 0.72 20.51 -2.08
N GLU A 447 0.53 19.35 -2.70
CA GLU A 447 -0.68 19.03 -3.48
C GLU A 447 -1.94 19.02 -2.62
N THR A 448 -1.87 18.44 -1.42
CA THR A 448 -3.00 18.39 -0.48
C THR A 448 -3.34 19.77 0.02
N ILE A 449 -2.33 20.57 0.37
CA ILE A 449 -2.52 21.97 0.78
C ILE A 449 -3.20 22.77 -0.34
N ALA A 450 -2.69 22.69 -1.58
CA ALA A 450 -3.32 23.36 -2.70
C ALA A 450 -4.77 22.90 -2.95
N ARG A 451 -5.07 21.62 -2.74
CA ARG A 451 -6.42 21.05 -2.87
C ARG A 451 -7.36 21.55 -1.77
N THR A 452 -6.88 21.89 -0.56
CA THR A 452 -7.76 22.47 0.48
C THR A 452 -8.39 23.78 0.02
N GLU A 453 -7.60 24.63 -0.67
CA GLU A 453 -8.09 25.88 -1.24
C GLU A 453 -8.98 25.64 -2.49
N LEU A 454 -8.52 24.78 -3.40
CA LEU A 454 -9.22 24.53 -4.68
C LEU A 454 -10.58 23.84 -4.49
N ASN A 455 -10.72 22.96 -3.50
CA ASN A 455 -11.90 22.13 -3.29
C ASN A 455 -12.69 22.52 -2.04
N SER A 456 -12.33 23.63 -1.39
CA SER A 456 -12.94 24.06 -0.13
C SER A 456 -12.95 22.98 0.96
N TRP A 457 -11.86 22.19 1.03
CA TRP A 457 -11.69 21.20 2.07
C TRP A 457 -11.42 21.88 3.42
N ARG A 458 -11.82 21.24 4.48
CA ARG A 458 -11.53 21.74 5.83
C ARG A 458 -10.03 21.53 6.14
N HIS A 459 -9.33 22.61 6.50
CA HIS A 459 -7.96 22.54 6.98
C HIS A 459 -7.88 22.96 8.44
N ILE A 460 -7.40 22.09 9.29
CA ILE A 460 -7.27 22.33 10.74
C ILE A 460 -5.82 22.06 11.13
N THR A 461 -5.20 23.09 11.69
CA THR A 461 -3.85 23.00 12.25
C THR A 461 -3.93 22.87 13.76
N LEU A 462 -3.37 21.79 14.30
CA LEU A 462 -3.26 21.57 15.73
C LEU A 462 -1.95 22.19 16.26
N ASP A 463 -2.05 22.75 17.46
CA ASP A 463 -0.90 23.31 18.16
C ASP A 463 0.12 22.21 18.55
N GLY A 464 1.38 22.61 18.58
CA GLY A 464 2.48 21.72 18.94
C GLY A 464 2.54 21.38 20.43
N ARG A 465 3.53 20.54 20.78
CA ARG A 465 3.89 20.27 22.17
C ARG A 465 4.44 21.53 22.84
N ALA A 466 4.28 21.62 24.15
CA ALA A 466 4.88 22.69 24.96
C ALA A 466 6.41 22.77 24.87
N ALA A 467 7.09 21.66 24.55
CA ALA A 467 8.55 21.60 24.39
C ALA A 467 8.91 21.10 22.99
N ALA A 468 9.29 22.00 22.10
CA ALA A 468 9.86 21.67 20.80
C ALA A 468 11.36 21.29 20.97
N PRO A 469 11.90 20.41 20.10
CA PRO A 469 13.33 20.09 20.11
C PRO A 469 14.19 21.29 19.71
N THR A 470 15.41 21.35 20.20
CA THR A 470 16.42 22.27 19.68
C THR A 470 16.86 21.79 18.30
N VAL A 471 16.84 22.68 17.30
CA VAL A 471 17.33 22.36 15.95
C VAL A 471 18.41 23.36 15.57
N GLU A 472 19.58 22.86 15.21
CA GLU A 472 20.73 23.69 14.79
C GLU A 472 21.04 23.45 13.31
N VAL A 473 21.11 24.51 12.51
CA VAL A 473 21.54 24.43 11.11
C VAL A 473 23.03 24.77 11.06
N VAL A 474 23.84 23.83 10.57
CA VAL A 474 25.29 23.97 10.49
C VAL A 474 25.71 24.33 9.08
N ASP A 475 26.44 25.44 8.93
CA ASP A 475 27.00 25.88 7.67
C ASP A 475 28.31 25.15 7.35
N MET A 476 28.21 24.13 6.52
CA MET A 476 29.35 23.32 6.09
C MET A 476 30.37 24.08 5.24
N ARG A 477 30.04 25.26 4.71
CA ARG A 477 30.99 26.15 4.00
C ARG A 477 32.01 26.69 4.99
N ARG A 478 31.55 27.14 6.18
CA ARG A 478 32.42 27.64 7.27
C ARG A 478 33.30 26.53 7.81
N GLU A 479 32.74 25.34 8.06
CA GLU A 479 33.54 24.18 8.49
C GLU A 479 34.72 23.91 7.53
N LEU A 480 34.43 23.95 6.21
CA LEU A 480 35.47 23.74 5.20
C LEU A 480 36.49 24.87 5.11
N GLN A 481 36.07 26.14 5.29
CA GLN A 481 36.94 27.31 5.33
C GLN A 481 37.91 27.24 6.51
N ASP A 482 37.45 26.75 7.66
CA ASP A 482 38.22 26.52 8.86
C ASP A 482 39.10 25.24 8.78
N GLY A 483 39.16 24.58 7.61
CA GLY A 483 40.00 23.41 7.36
C GLY A 483 39.36 22.07 7.71
N TRP A 484 38.12 22.02 8.23
CA TRP A 484 37.43 20.79 8.58
C TRP A 484 36.82 20.13 7.34
N LYS A 485 37.25 18.90 7.02
CA LYS A 485 36.90 18.22 5.75
C LYS A 485 35.99 17.01 5.92
N GLU A 486 35.66 16.66 7.16
CA GLU A 486 34.87 15.48 7.51
C GLU A 486 33.38 15.70 7.15
N MET A 487 32.65 14.59 7.08
CA MET A 487 31.19 14.63 6.84
C MET A 487 30.42 15.05 8.10
N ILE A 488 30.92 14.63 9.28
CA ILE A 488 30.39 15.04 10.58
C ILE A 488 31.03 16.39 10.93
N SER A 489 30.21 17.46 11.06
CA SER A 489 30.71 18.79 11.45
C SER A 489 31.24 18.80 12.88
N ARG A 490 32.10 19.79 13.21
CA ARG A 490 32.59 19.97 14.59
C ARG A 490 31.47 20.17 15.63
N PRO A 491 30.42 20.99 15.37
CA PRO A 491 29.30 21.11 16.31
C PRO A 491 28.57 19.80 16.54
N LEU A 492 28.29 19.04 15.48
CA LEU A 492 27.64 17.72 15.59
C LEU A 492 28.55 16.73 16.34
N LEU A 493 29.85 16.68 16.03
CA LEU A 493 30.79 15.80 16.71
C LEU A 493 30.87 16.14 18.23
N ALA A 494 31.01 17.42 18.56
CA ALA A 494 31.06 17.86 19.95
C ALA A 494 29.77 17.51 20.74
N ALA A 495 28.62 17.52 20.06
CA ALA A 495 27.35 17.10 20.65
C ALA A 495 27.28 15.57 20.81
N LEU A 496 27.80 14.78 19.87
CA LEU A 496 27.89 13.32 19.96
C LEU A 496 28.83 12.90 21.12
N GLU A 497 29.96 13.57 21.27
CA GLU A 497 30.93 13.30 22.36
C GLU A 497 30.35 13.57 23.76
N LYS A 498 29.38 14.48 23.88
CA LYS A 498 28.68 14.82 25.11
C LYS A 498 27.57 13.85 25.50
N LEU A 499 27.17 12.95 24.60
CA LEU A 499 26.12 11.98 24.90
C LEU A 499 26.58 11.00 26.00
N ARG A 500 25.67 10.69 26.90
CA ARG A 500 25.88 9.73 27.99
C ARG A 500 25.56 8.32 27.48
N TRP A 501 26.47 7.81 26.64
CA TRP A 501 26.32 6.48 26.01
C TRP A 501 26.13 5.36 27.05
N GLU A 502 26.82 5.42 28.17
CA GLU A 502 26.74 4.46 29.27
C GLU A 502 25.37 4.51 29.98
N SER A 503 24.70 5.66 29.97
CA SER A 503 23.35 5.83 30.50
C SER A 503 22.27 5.43 29.49
N GLY A 504 22.67 4.94 28.31
CA GLY A 504 21.76 4.45 27.25
C GLY A 504 21.19 5.53 26.33
N GLU A 505 21.74 6.75 26.34
CA GLU A 505 21.40 7.75 25.34
C GLU A 505 21.83 7.24 23.95
N GLN A 506 21.05 7.59 22.93
CA GLN A 506 21.26 7.12 21.56
C GLN A 506 21.26 8.27 20.57
N ALA A 507 21.95 8.06 19.44
CA ALA A 507 21.94 9.01 18.34
C ALA A 507 21.56 8.35 17.01
N LEU A 508 20.98 9.16 16.12
CA LEU A 508 20.63 8.77 14.75
C LEU A 508 21.26 9.74 13.76
N LEU A 509 22.11 9.24 12.85
CA LEU A 509 22.63 10.02 11.73
C LEU A 509 21.92 9.62 10.45
N ILE A 510 21.36 10.61 9.76
CA ILE A 510 20.60 10.43 8.53
C ILE A 510 21.39 11.01 7.37
N ILE A 511 21.56 10.20 6.33
CA ILE A 511 22.09 10.64 5.06
C ILE A 511 21.15 10.23 3.93
N ASN A 512 20.86 11.15 3.03
CA ASN A 512 19.98 10.85 1.90
C ASN A 512 20.78 10.14 0.78
N ARG A 513 20.49 8.85 0.56
CA ARG A 513 21.19 8.00 -0.42
C ARG A 513 20.49 7.89 -1.78
N ARG A 514 19.44 8.59 -2.07
CA ARG A 514 18.70 8.36 -3.32
C ARG A 514 19.49 8.86 -4.54
N GLY A 515 20.08 7.90 -5.28
CA GLY A 515 20.51 8.03 -6.66
C GLY A 515 22.03 7.88 -6.90
N LEU A 516 22.40 7.06 -7.88
CA LEU A 516 23.75 6.91 -8.46
C LEU A 516 24.20 8.17 -9.24
N ALA A 517 23.34 9.18 -9.36
CA ALA A 517 23.59 10.39 -10.11
C ALA A 517 23.79 11.56 -9.15
N SER A 518 24.91 12.19 -9.24
CA SER A 518 25.35 13.24 -8.35
C SER A 518 25.18 14.60 -9.02
N ALA A 519 24.50 15.54 -8.37
CA ALA A 519 24.57 16.93 -8.77
C ALA A 519 25.90 17.54 -8.34
N LEU A 520 26.42 18.50 -9.10
CA LEU A 520 27.63 19.23 -8.75
C LEU A 520 27.28 20.45 -7.89
N LEU A 521 27.99 20.58 -6.78
CA LEU A 521 27.85 21.70 -5.85
C LEU A 521 29.22 22.31 -5.57
N CYS A 522 29.29 23.65 -5.55
CA CYS A 522 30.43 24.36 -5.04
C CYS A 522 30.42 24.35 -3.51
N ARG A 523 31.45 23.78 -2.89
CA ARG A 523 31.53 23.65 -1.45
C ARG A 523 31.89 24.94 -0.72
N ASP A 524 32.31 25.98 -1.46
CA ASP A 524 32.66 27.27 -0.86
C ASP A 524 31.47 28.26 -0.80
N CYS A 525 30.59 28.24 -1.80
CA CYS A 525 29.45 29.16 -1.82
C CYS A 525 28.08 28.47 -1.85
N GLY A 526 28.03 27.13 -1.97
CA GLY A 526 26.77 26.38 -2.03
C GLY A 526 26.05 26.43 -3.39
N ALA A 527 26.62 27.09 -4.40
CA ALA A 527 25.99 27.14 -5.73
C ALA A 527 25.96 25.73 -6.38
N ALA A 528 24.78 25.28 -6.76
CA ALA A 528 24.61 24.08 -7.56
C ALA A 528 24.72 24.40 -9.05
N GLN A 529 25.21 23.46 -9.86
CA GLN A 529 25.19 23.62 -11.32
C GLN A 529 23.76 23.35 -11.82
N SER A 530 23.05 24.42 -12.16
CA SER A 530 21.68 24.40 -12.63
C SER A 530 21.59 24.52 -14.14
N CYS A 531 20.49 24.02 -14.72
CA CYS A 531 20.19 24.14 -16.14
C CYS A 531 19.84 25.58 -16.51
N PRO A 532 20.48 26.20 -17.50
CA PRO A 532 20.18 27.59 -17.89
C PRO A 532 18.79 27.75 -18.52
N SER A 533 18.17 26.68 -18.99
CA SER A 533 16.85 26.70 -19.64
C SER A 533 15.68 26.46 -18.69
N CYS A 534 15.86 25.76 -17.57
CA CYS A 534 14.78 25.40 -16.66
C CYS A 534 15.17 25.44 -15.18
N GLU A 535 16.36 25.94 -14.86
CA GLU A 535 16.89 26.20 -13.51
C GLU A 535 17.01 24.99 -12.60
N ARG A 536 16.63 23.79 -13.08
CA ARG A 536 16.75 22.55 -12.31
C ARG A 536 18.22 22.14 -12.13
N PRO A 537 18.58 21.52 -11.00
CA PRO A 537 19.91 20.94 -10.83
C PRO A 537 20.25 19.97 -11.97
N MET A 538 21.43 20.12 -12.55
CA MET A 538 21.95 19.20 -13.56
C MET A 538 22.66 18.03 -12.89
N VAL A 539 22.54 16.87 -13.49
CA VAL A 539 23.02 15.60 -12.95
C VAL A 539 24.19 15.08 -13.75
N LEU A 540 25.23 14.63 -13.03
CA LEU A 540 26.45 14.07 -13.59
C LEU A 540 26.22 12.62 -14.07
N HIS A 541 26.54 12.36 -15.35
CA HIS A 541 26.42 11.06 -16.00
C HIS A 541 27.74 10.63 -16.62
N SER A 542 27.77 9.43 -17.20
CA SER A 542 28.89 8.90 -17.97
C SER A 542 30.24 8.97 -17.25
N ALA A 543 30.28 8.40 -16.02
CA ALA A 543 31.49 8.38 -15.20
C ALA A 543 32.09 9.78 -14.91
N GLY A 544 31.26 10.82 -14.93
CA GLY A 544 31.69 12.17 -14.60
C GLY A 544 31.99 13.07 -15.78
N SER A 545 31.74 12.65 -17.02
CA SER A 545 32.09 13.42 -18.23
C SER A 545 31.00 14.36 -18.74
N LEU A 546 29.73 14.15 -18.37
CA LEU A 546 28.60 14.93 -18.88
C LEU A 546 27.59 15.28 -17.78
N LEU A 547 27.07 16.49 -17.82
CA LEU A 547 25.92 16.93 -17.06
C LEU A 547 24.67 16.91 -17.94
N ARG A 548 23.57 16.43 -17.37
CA ARG A 548 22.29 16.39 -18.06
C ARG A 548 21.18 16.96 -17.18
N CYS A 549 20.36 17.76 -17.80
CA CYS A 549 19.10 18.20 -17.21
C CYS A 549 18.00 17.15 -17.44
N HIS A 550 17.41 16.60 -16.39
CA HIS A 550 16.27 15.68 -16.48
C HIS A 550 14.91 16.41 -16.64
N GLY A 551 14.91 17.74 -16.76
CA GLY A 551 13.74 18.54 -17.07
C GLY A 551 13.54 18.76 -18.57
N CYS A 552 14.58 19.26 -19.25
CA CYS A 552 14.52 19.62 -20.66
C CYS A 552 15.47 18.81 -21.56
N GLY A 553 16.31 17.92 -20.99
CA GLY A 553 17.23 17.09 -21.75
C GLY A 553 18.58 17.78 -22.11
N LEU A 554 18.76 19.06 -21.76
CA LEU A 554 20.00 19.81 -22.06
C LEU A 554 21.21 19.02 -21.53
N VAL A 555 22.27 18.95 -22.34
CA VAL A 555 23.55 18.34 -22.00
C VAL A 555 24.64 19.41 -22.01
N SER A 556 25.49 19.43 -21.01
CA SER A 556 26.67 20.28 -20.92
C SER A 556 27.86 19.56 -20.30
N GLU A 557 29.02 20.14 -20.42
CA GLU A 557 30.20 19.67 -19.70
C GLU A 557 30.17 20.12 -18.23
N PRO A 558 30.75 19.34 -17.30
CA PRO A 558 30.93 19.74 -15.92
C PRO A 558 31.82 20.98 -15.83
N LEU A 559 31.39 21.97 -15.05
CA LEU A 559 32.21 23.14 -14.80
C LEU A 559 33.39 22.80 -13.89
N THR A 560 34.58 23.26 -14.24
CA THR A 560 35.79 23.14 -13.44
C THR A 560 35.95 24.24 -12.39
N ARG A 561 35.28 25.38 -12.62
CA ARG A 561 35.19 26.52 -11.69
C ARG A 561 33.77 26.99 -11.50
N CYS A 562 33.47 27.41 -10.29
CA CYS A 562 32.16 27.92 -9.92
C CYS A 562 31.89 29.26 -10.60
N PRO A 563 30.79 29.43 -11.35
CA PRO A 563 30.49 30.71 -11.98
C PRO A 563 30.12 31.80 -10.97
N SER A 564 29.70 31.43 -9.75
CA SER A 564 29.28 32.41 -8.73
C SER A 564 30.45 32.97 -7.91
N CYS A 565 31.48 32.15 -7.60
CA CYS A 565 32.61 32.57 -6.72
C CYS A 565 34.00 32.22 -7.24
N GLY A 566 34.13 31.67 -8.47
CA GLY A 566 35.41 31.33 -9.09
C GLY A 566 36.12 30.10 -8.51
N SER A 567 35.62 29.52 -7.45
CA SER A 567 36.26 28.39 -6.76
C SER A 567 36.33 27.11 -7.62
N ALA A 568 37.44 26.36 -7.50
CA ALA A 568 37.59 25.03 -8.09
C ALA A 568 37.04 23.89 -7.18
N ARG A 569 36.48 24.21 -6.01
CA ARG A 569 35.96 23.22 -5.07
C ARG A 569 34.56 22.74 -5.42
N ILE A 570 34.31 22.46 -6.70
CA ILE A 570 33.10 21.82 -7.19
C ILE A 570 33.21 20.32 -6.96
N ARG A 571 32.24 19.72 -6.32
CA ARG A 571 32.20 18.28 -6.04
C ARG A 571 30.82 17.71 -6.30
N ALA A 572 30.80 16.46 -6.72
CA ALA A 572 29.61 15.67 -6.76
C ALA A 572 29.09 15.42 -5.33
N MET A 573 27.85 15.78 -5.07
CA MET A 573 27.20 15.53 -3.79
C MET A 573 26.62 14.13 -3.77
N GLY A 574 27.09 13.31 -2.86
CA GLY A 574 26.70 11.94 -2.66
C GLY A 574 27.71 11.25 -1.73
N GLY A 575 27.43 11.24 -0.45
CA GLY A 575 28.18 10.46 0.53
C GLY A 575 27.49 9.13 0.77
N GLY A 576 28.21 8.00 0.71
CA GLY A 576 27.63 6.71 1.08
C GLY A 576 27.50 6.58 2.61
N THR A 577 26.45 5.92 3.05
CA THR A 577 26.28 5.47 4.45
C THR A 577 27.51 4.75 4.98
N GLU A 578 28.18 3.96 4.12
CA GLU A 578 29.42 3.26 4.45
C GLU A 578 30.60 4.19 4.79
N ARG A 579 30.75 5.30 4.05
CA ARG A 579 31.79 6.29 4.35
C ARG A 579 31.50 6.98 5.68
N LEU A 580 30.24 7.34 5.92
CA LEU A 580 29.82 7.95 7.17
C LEU A 580 30.03 7.00 8.36
N GLU A 581 29.76 5.72 8.18
CA GLU A 581 30.00 4.69 9.19
C GLU A 581 31.50 4.58 9.56
N LYS A 582 32.36 4.50 8.55
CA LYS A 582 33.82 4.47 8.75
C LYS A 582 34.33 5.72 9.48
N GLU A 583 33.79 6.88 9.11
CA GLU A 583 34.15 8.15 9.75
C GLU A 583 33.65 8.22 11.19
N ALA A 584 32.41 7.82 11.47
CA ALA A 584 31.85 7.79 12.82
C ALA A 584 32.63 6.85 13.73
N LYS A 585 32.97 5.64 13.28
CA LYS A 585 33.80 4.69 14.03
C LYS A 585 35.21 5.22 14.36
N ARG A 586 35.78 6.03 13.47
CA ARG A 586 37.08 6.66 13.67
C ARG A 586 37.00 7.83 14.66
N LEU A 587 35.95 8.67 14.55
CA LEU A 587 35.81 9.87 15.40
C LEU A 587 35.26 9.57 16.80
N LEU A 588 34.50 8.48 16.95
CA LEU A 588 33.85 8.07 18.19
C LEU A 588 34.31 6.65 18.60
N PRO A 589 35.58 6.48 19.01
CA PRO A 589 36.10 5.19 19.44
C PRO A 589 35.32 4.68 20.67
N GLY A 590 34.90 3.42 20.66
CA GLY A 590 34.15 2.80 21.76
C GLY A 590 32.61 2.90 21.62
N VAL A 591 32.07 3.69 20.70
CA VAL A 591 30.64 3.75 20.44
C VAL A 591 30.23 2.63 19.48
N VAL A 592 29.17 1.90 19.82
CA VAL A 592 28.64 0.83 18.99
C VAL A 592 27.80 1.45 17.86
N VAL A 593 28.34 1.35 16.63
CA VAL A 593 27.75 1.95 15.41
C VAL A 593 27.23 0.86 14.51
N ASP A 594 25.93 0.92 14.16
CA ASP A 594 25.29 0.10 13.13
C ASP A 594 24.75 0.94 11.97
N ARG A 595 24.61 0.28 10.81
CA ARG A 595 24.12 0.89 9.57
C ARG A 595 22.85 0.23 9.07
N LEU A 596 21.85 1.04 8.77
CA LEU A 596 20.55 0.61 8.21
C LEU A 596 20.33 1.23 6.81
N ASP A 597 20.70 0.52 5.79
CA ASP A 597 20.42 0.87 4.38
C ASP A 597 20.06 -0.37 3.55
N ALA A 598 19.79 -0.18 2.26
CA ALA A 598 19.39 -1.26 1.37
C ALA A 598 20.40 -2.41 1.28
N ASP A 599 21.70 -2.09 1.36
CA ASP A 599 22.78 -3.10 1.26
C ASP A 599 22.90 -3.86 2.58
N ALA A 600 22.90 -3.16 3.71
CA ALA A 600 22.93 -3.78 5.05
C ALA A 600 21.67 -4.60 5.34
N SER A 601 20.55 -4.25 4.70
CA SER A 601 19.25 -4.92 4.85
C SER A 601 18.97 -5.98 3.78
N ALA A 602 19.90 -6.28 2.89
CA ALA A 602 19.67 -7.18 1.75
C ALA A 602 19.35 -8.63 2.16
N ALA A 603 19.88 -9.11 3.29
CA ALA A 603 19.55 -10.42 3.81
C ALA A 603 18.21 -10.40 4.56
N ILE A 604 17.43 -11.48 4.41
CA ILE A 604 16.12 -11.62 5.06
C ILE A 604 16.24 -11.42 6.57
N GLY A 605 15.49 -10.47 7.11
CA GLY A 605 15.47 -10.14 8.54
C GLY A 605 16.69 -9.39 9.07
N ALA A 606 17.64 -8.98 8.22
CA ALA A 606 18.82 -8.21 8.66
C ALA A 606 18.41 -6.81 9.15
N GLY A 607 17.54 -6.12 8.43
CA GLY A 607 17.01 -4.82 8.84
C GLY A 607 16.31 -4.88 10.20
N ASP A 608 15.48 -5.89 10.42
CA ASP A 608 14.79 -6.10 11.71
C ASP A 608 15.77 -6.31 12.87
N ARG A 609 16.81 -7.10 12.66
CA ARG A 609 17.84 -7.34 13.68
C ARG A 609 18.58 -6.06 14.07
N ILE A 610 18.93 -5.22 13.09
CA ILE A 610 19.57 -3.91 13.31
C ILE A 610 18.65 -3.01 14.13
N LEU A 611 17.37 -2.93 13.75
CA LEU A 611 16.37 -2.13 14.45
C LEU A 611 16.13 -2.64 15.88
N ASP A 612 16.11 -3.94 16.09
CA ASP A 612 15.98 -4.53 17.43
C ASP A 612 17.24 -4.32 18.30
N ALA A 613 18.43 -4.33 17.70
CA ALA A 613 19.67 -3.98 18.39
C ALA A 613 19.65 -2.51 18.84
N PHE A 614 19.18 -1.60 18.00
CA PHE A 614 19.05 -0.20 18.34
C PHE A 614 17.96 0.04 19.41
N ARG A 615 16.77 -0.54 19.27
CA ARG A 615 15.70 -0.44 20.28
C ARG A 615 16.10 -0.97 21.64
N SER A 616 16.86 -2.06 21.69
CA SER A 616 17.34 -2.65 22.95
C SER A 616 18.50 -1.90 23.58
N GLY A 617 19.10 -0.92 22.90
CA GLY A 617 20.25 -0.15 23.38
C GLY A 617 21.60 -0.83 23.14
N ARG A 618 21.64 -1.98 22.45
CA ARG A 618 22.90 -2.62 22.04
C ARG A 618 23.65 -1.81 21.01
N THR A 619 22.94 -1.14 20.11
CA THR A 619 23.47 -0.14 19.20
C THR A 619 23.25 1.23 19.81
N GLN A 620 24.28 2.04 19.88
CA GLN A 620 24.25 3.39 20.44
C GLN A 620 24.06 4.45 19.36
N LEU A 621 24.78 4.31 18.25
CA LEU A 621 24.68 5.20 17.08
C LEU A 621 24.16 4.42 15.86
N LEU A 622 22.99 4.81 15.36
CA LEU A 622 22.46 4.27 14.12
C LEU A 622 22.70 5.22 12.96
N ILE A 623 23.27 4.73 11.87
CA ILE A 623 23.42 5.47 10.63
C ILE A 623 22.44 4.91 9.61
N GLY A 624 21.62 5.77 9.00
CA GLY A 624 20.63 5.29 8.04
C GLY A 624 20.19 6.33 7.01
N THR A 625 19.26 5.90 6.18
CA THR A 625 18.56 6.78 5.24
C THR A 625 17.27 7.34 5.90
N ALA A 626 16.50 8.15 5.16
CA ALA A 626 15.22 8.68 5.62
C ALA A 626 14.26 7.59 6.16
N VAL A 627 14.39 6.33 5.71
CA VAL A 627 13.62 5.19 6.20
C VAL A 627 13.90 4.92 7.69
N ALA A 628 15.15 5.07 8.13
CA ALA A 628 15.51 4.89 9.53
C ALA A 628 14.82 5.92 10.46
N ALA A 629 14.57 7.13 9.96
CA ALA A 629 13.87 8.17 10.72
C ALA A 629 12.38 7.86 10.92
N LYS A 630 11.76 7.08 10.05
CA LYS A 630 10.31 6.85 10.00
C LYS A 630 9.84 5.69 10.90
N ALA A 631 10.65 4.65 11.02
CA ALA A 631 10.23 3.34 11.51
C ALA A 631 10.27 3.18 13.03
N LEU A 632 10.67 4.19 13.82
CA LEU A 632 11.11 3.95 15.20
C LEU A 632 10.43 4.89 16.21
N ASP A 633 9.82 4.28 17.22
CA ASP A 633 9.59 4.93 18.51
C ASP A 633 10.84 4.69 19.35
N LEU A 634 11.59 5.79 19.66
CA LEU A 634 12.92 5.75 20.23
C LEU A 634 12.99 6.65 21.48
N PRO A 635 12.54 6.16 22.62
CA PRO A 635 12.50 6.98 23.86
C PRO A 635 13.87 7.41 24.37
N ARG A 636 14.95 6.73 23.95
CA ARG A 636 16.34 7.05 24.33
C ARG A 636 17.07 7.94 23.33
N LEU A 637 16.40 8.35 22.26
CA LEU A 637 17.02 9.17 21.23
C LEU A 637 17.23 10.60 21.74
N ALA A 638 18.48 10.97 21.96
CA ALA A 638 18.88 12.28 22.47
C ALA A 638 19.41 13.20 21.38
N LEU A 639 19.93 12.63 20.26
CA LEU A 639 20.51 13.41 19.18
C LEU A 639 20.11 12.84 17.80
N VAL A 640 19.78 13.76 16.88
CA VAL A 640 19.59 13.44 15.45
C VAL A 640 20.48 14.34 14.62
N GLY A 641 21.24 13.78 13.68
CA GLY A 641 22.06 14.51 12.72
C GLY A 641 21.63 14.22 11.28
N ILE A 642 21.21 15.24 10.52
CA ILE A 642 21.03 15.17 9.08
C ILE A 642 22.34 15.61 8.43
N VAL A 643 23.15 14.65 7.97
CA VAL A 643 24.54 14.87 7.58
C VAL A 643 24.69 15.62 6.25
N SER A 644 23.70 15.53 5.35
CA SER A 644 23.70 16.27 4.09
C SER A 644 22.26 16.53 3.63
N ALA A 645 21.69 17.67 4.04
CA ALA A 645 20.38 18.11 3.58
C ALA A 645 20.39 18.45 2.07
N ASP A 646 21.51 18.96 1.57
CA ASP A 646 21.70 19.33 0.16
C ASP A 646 21.48 18.18 -0.80
N SER A 647 21.84 16.95 -0.42
CA SER A 647 21.67 15.79 -1.28
C SER A 647 20.20 15.52 -1.64
N GLY A 648 19.27 15.93 -0.79
CA GLY A 648 17.82 15.91 -1.06
C GLY A 648 17.36 17.03 -1.97
N LEU A 649 17.87 18.24 -1.75
CA LEU A 649 17.53 19.43 -2.54
C LEU A 649 18.02 19.35 -3.99
N LEU A 650 19.14 18.69 -4.21
CA LEU A 650 19.78 18.57 -5.52
C LEU A 650 19.19 17.46 -6.40
N ILE A 651 18.19 16.75 -5.95
CA ILE A 651 17.42 15.82 -6.79
C ILE A 651 16.57 16.67 -7.74
N PRO A 652 16.66 16.49 -9.08
CA PRO A 652 15.92 17.29 -10.05
C PRO A 652 14.43 16.89 -10.12
N ASP A 653 13.78 16.89 -9.00
CA ASP A 653 12.37 16.52 -8.79
C ASP A 653 11.61 17.71 -8.19
N GLU A 654 10.37 17.91 -8.60
CA GLU A 654 9.55 19.02 -8.09
C GLU A 654 9.18 18.89 -6.61
N ARG A 655 9.30 17.70 -6.04
CA ARG A 655 9.07 17.42 -4.61
C ARG A 655 10.36 17.40 -3.78
N ALA A 656 11.49 17.78 -4.34
CA ALA A 656 12.78 17.72 -3.65
C ALA A 656 12.80 18.58 -2.37
N ALA A 657 12.38 19.85 -2.47
CA ALA A 657 12.29 20.78 -1.35
C ALA A 657 11.31 20.27 -0.27
N GLU A 658 10.14 19.83 -0.67
CA GLU A 658 9.11 19.27 0.20
C GLU A 658 9.62 18.06 1.01
N ARG A 659 10.32 17.14 0.34
CA ARG A 659 10.92 15.97 0.99
C ARG A 659 12.01 16.34 2.00
N VAL A 660 12.76 17.42 1.76
CA VAL A 660 13.77 17.90 2.71
C VAL A 660 13.11 18.53 3.93
N VAL A 661 12.09 19.37 3.75
CA VAL A 661 11.29 19.89 4.87
C VAL A 661 10.71 18.74 5.70
N SER A 662 10.06 17.77 5.05
CA SER A 662 9.49 16.60 5.71
C SER A 662 10.55 15.79 6.49
N LEU A 663 11.72 15.57 5.89
CA LEU A 663 12.81 14.86 6.55
C LEU A 663 13.27 15.58 7.83
N ILE A 664 13.47 16.90 7.77
CA ILE A 664 13.91 17.70 8.92
C ILE A 664 12.88 17.61 10.05
N VAL A 665 11.62 17.86 9.74
CA VAL A 665 10.53 17.87 10.72
C VAL A 665 10.29 16.47 11.33
N GLN A 666 10.28 15.44 10.52
CA GLN A 666 10.08 14.07 10.99
C GLN A 666 11.25 13.58 11.85
N ALA A 667 12.48 13.86 11.43
CA ALA A 667 13.67 13.47 12.14
C ALA A 667 13.77 14.19 13.51
N ALA A 668 13.57 15.50 13.54
CA ALA A 668 13.53 16.28 14.78
C ALA A 668 12.33 15.86 15.67
N GLY A 669 11.19 15.52 15.09
CA GLY A 669 10.00 15.06 15.80
C GLY A 669 10.16 13.71 16.53
N ARG A 670 11.25 12.98 16.31
CA ARG A 670 11.59 11.76 17.06
C ARG A 670 12.22 12.07 18.43
N LEU A 671 12.74 13.27 18.59
CA LEU A 671 13.31 13.74 19.83
C LEU A 671 12.23 14.11 20.87
N GLY A 672 12.59 14.13 22.15
CA GLY A 672 11.69 14.59 23.22
C GLY A 672 10.49 13.67 23.53
N ARG A 673 10.52 12.40 23.11
CA ARG A 673 9.53 11.40 23.53
C ARG A 673 9.82 10.77 24.89
N GLY A 674 11.00 11.06 25.46
CA GLY A 674 11.42 10.70 26.80
C GLY A 674 11.56 11.92 27.71
N THR A 675 12.33 11.80 28.81
CA THR A 675 12.57 12.84 29.81
C THR A 675 13.59 13.90 29.38
N ALA A 676 14.36 13.70 28.32
CA ALA A 676 15.41 14.59 27.84
C ALA A 676 14.96 15.46 26.68
N THR A 677 15.29 16.76 26.72
CA THR A 677 15.21 17.66 25.56
C THR A 677 16.29 17.24 24.57
N GLY A 678 15.89 16.72 23.39
CA GLY A 678 16.85 16.31 22.38
C GLY A 678 17.27 17.44 21.45
N ILE A 679 18.40 17.25 20.76
CA ILE A 679 18.94 18.21 19.81
C ILE A 679 19.03 17.59 18.39
N ALA A 680 18.61 18.33 17.37
CA ALA A 680 18.77 17.98 15.96
C ALA A 680 19.78 18.89 15.28
N PHE A 681 20.70 18.32 14.50
CA PHE A 681 21.62 19.04 13.64
C PHE A 681 21.25 18.82 12.17
N VAL A 682 21.21 19.93 11.41
CA VAL A 682 20.98 19.93 9.95
C VAL A 682 22.22 20.51 9.27
N GLN A 683 23.05 19.67 8.69
CA GLN A 683 24.25 20.10 8.01
C GLN A 683 24.00 20.40 6.54
N SER A 684 24.41 21.58 6.06
CA SER A 684 24.21 22.01 4.69
C SER A 684 25.29 22.95 4.20
N TYR A 685 25.60 22.88 2.91
CA TYR A 685 26.35 23.90 2.16
C TYR A 685 25.45 25.04 1.68
N ARG A 686 24.12 24.92 1.91
CA ARG A 686 23.09 25.89 1.56
C ARG A 686 22.18 26.17 2.78
N PRO A 687 22.75 26.60 3.93
CA PRO A 687 21.97 26.77 5.16
C PRO A 687 20.82 27.77 5.03
N ASP A 688 20.94 28.72 4.07
CA ASP A 688 19.96 29.76 3.79
C ASP A 688 18.88 29.31 2.77
N ASP A 689 18.90 28.04 2.32
CA ASP A 689 17.88 27.53 1.41
C ASP A 689 16.50 27.59 2.07
N PRO A 690 15.47 28.12 1.37
CA PRO A 690 14.14 28.28 1.95
C PRO A 690 13.53 26.99 2.54
N ALA A 691 13.84 25.83 1.97
CA ALA A 691 13.33 24.57 2.47
C ALA A 691 14.03 24.15 3.78
N ILE A 692 15.34 24.39 3.90
CA ILE A 692 16.09 24.09 5.12
C ILE A 692 15.63 25.02 6.25
N VAL A 693 15.54 26.31 5.97
CA VAL A 693 15.06 27.32 6.94
C VAL A 693 13.65 26.97 7.42
N ALA A 694 12.72 26.73 6.48
CA ALA A 694 11.33 26.39 6.82
C ALA A 694 11.23 25.06 7.62
N GLY A 695 11.99 24.03 7.23
CA GLY A 695 12.03 22.77 7.95
C GLY A 695 12.55 22.91 9.38
N ALA A 696 13.61 23.69 9.56
CA ALA A 696 14.18 23.95 10.87
C ALA A 696 13.27 24.82 11.76
N GLU A 697 12.66 25.87 11.20
CA GLU A 697 11.69 26.71 11.92
C GLU A 697 10.47 25.91 12.36
N PHE A 698 9.88 25.14 11.46
CA PHE A 698 8.72 24.32 11.80
C PHE A 698 9.05 23.23 12.83
N ALA A 699 10.21 22.62 12.75
CA ALA A 699 10.66 21.63 13.75
C ALA A 699 10.88 22.25 15.13
N ARG A 700 11.22 23.56 15.22
CA ARG A 700 11.31 24.34 16.48
C ARG A 700 9.95 24.81 17.01
N GLY A 701 8.84 24.46 16.35
CA GLY A 701 7.49 24.89 16.72
C GLY A 701 7.03 26.19 16.07
N GLY A 702 7.79 26.73 15.10
CA GLY A 702 7.39 27.84 14.26
C GLY A 702 6.41 27.43 13.15
N SER A 703 6.17 28.34 12.18
CA SER A 703 5.24 28.12 11.08
C SER A 703 5.97 27.91 9.75
N ALA A 704 5.58 26.89 9.00
CA ALA A 704 6.03 26.65 7.63
C ALA A 704 5.11 27.32 6.58
N GLU A 705 4.08 28.07 6.99
CA GLU A 705 3.00 28.55 6.11
C GLU A 705 3.52 29.46 4.96
N GLY A 706 4.45 30.36 5.25
CA GLY A 706 5.03 31.23 4.23
C GLY A 706 5.77 30.46 3.13
N TRP A 707 6.50 29.42 3.51
CA TRP A 707 7.17 28.52 2.58
C TRP A 707 6.16 27.68 1.78
N ARG A 708 5.13 27.13 2.42
CA ARG A 708 4.07 26.35 1.78
C ARG A 708 3.33 27.14 0.70
N ARG A 709 2.94 28.38 1.02
CA ARG A 709 2.30 29.29 0.03
C ARG A 709 3.21 29.56 -1.16
N ARG A 710 4.48 29.82 -0.92
CA ARG A 710 5.46 30.02 -1.99
C ARG A 710 5.56 28.77 -2.87
N GLU A 711 5.63 27.59 -2.29
CA GLU A 711 5.73 26.31 -3.02
C GLU A 711 4.47 26.04 -3.86
N VAL A 712 3.28 26.30 -3.33
CA VAL A 712 2.01 26.24 -4.07
C VAL A 712 2.04 27.17 -5.28
N GLN A 713 2.51 28.42 -5.12
CA GLN A 713 2.60 29.37 -6.22
C GLN A 713 3.62 28.94 -7.29
N LEU A 714 4.76 28.40 -6.89
CA LEU A 714 5.76 27.85 -7.81
C LEU A 714 5.17 26.69 -8.64
N ARG A 715 4.44 25.77 -8.00
CA ARG A 715 3.76 24.68 -8.73
C ARG A 715 2.67 25.19 -9.67
N LYS A 716 1.90 26.20 -9.25
CA LYS A 716 0.87 26.80 -10.09
C LYS A 716 1.48 27.41 -11.35
N SER A 717 2.53 28.22 -11.23
CA SER A 717 3.22 28.85 -12.36
C SER A 717 3.89 27.82 -13.28
N ALA A 718 4.47 26.76 -12.71
CA ALA A 718 5.10 25.67 -13.45
C ALA A 718 4.09 24.67 -14.07
N GLY A 719 2.79 24.77 -13.77
CA GLY A 719 1.80 23.76 -14.15
C GLY A 719 2.11 22.40 -13.57
N GLY A 720 2.57 22.37 -12.30
CA GLY A 720 2.77 21.13 -11.54
C GLY A 720 1.49 20.66 -10.89
N SER A 721 1.54 19.46 -10.30
CA SER A 721 0.42 18.92 -9.53
C SER A 721 0.13 19.77 -8.26
N PRO A 722 -1.15 20.03 -7.92
CA PRO A 722 -2.38 19.47 -8.49
C PRO A 722 -3.02 20.33 -9.62
N PHE A 723 -2.38 21.40 -10.07
CA PHE A 723 -2.96 22.32 -11.06
C PHE A 723 -3.09 21.70 -12.46
N LEU A 724 -2.11 20.90 -12.86
CA LEU A 724 -2.19 19.99 -14.01
C LEU A 724 -1.85 18.57 -13.55
N ARG A 725 -2.54 17.60 -14.12
CA ARG A 725 -2.19 16.20 -13.96
C ARG A 725 -1.02 15.84 -14.85
N THR A 726 -0.24 14.88 -14.42
CA THR A 726 0.99 14.48 -15.12
C THR A 726 0.91 13.02 -15.58
N ALA A 727 1.15 12.75 -16.84
CA ALA A 727 1.38 11.42 -17.37
C ALA A 727 2.86 11.24 -17.73
N LYS A 728 3.54 10.30 -17.07
CA LYS A 728 4.88 9.85 -17.45
C LYS A 728 4.78 8.61 -18.32
N ILE A 729 5.20 8.72 -19.56
CA ILE A 729 5.20 7.64 -20.54
C ILE A 729 6.64 7.16 -20.67
N THR A 730 6.90 5.91 -20.28
CA THR A 730 8.23 5.28 -20.42
C THR A 730 8.23 4.36 -21.61
N VAL A 731 9.05 4.68 -22.60
CA VAL A 731 9.31 3.86 -23.80
C VAL A 731 10.52 2.98 -23.55
N SER A 732 10.40 1.67 -23.82
CA SER A 732 11.47 0.69 -23.58
C SER A 732 11.88 -0.02 -24.85
N GLY A 733 13.18 -0.32 -25.00
CA GLY A 733 13.71 -1.03 -26.16
C GLY A 733 15.00 -1.80 -25.87
N THR A 734 15.43 -2.60 -26.83
CA THR A 734 16.63 -3.44 -26.70
C THR A 734 17.92 -2.66 -26.95
N THR A 735 17.86 -1.59 -27.75
CA THR A 735 19.01 -0.72 -28.05
C THR A 735 18.69 0.74 -27.78
N VAL A 736 19.69 1.57 -27.51
CA VAL A 736 19.52 3.02 -27.37
C VAL A 736 18.86 3.61 -28.59
N ARG A 737 19.39 3.31 -29.78
CA ARG A 737 18.93 3.85 -31.06
C ARG A 737 17.46 3.55 -31.35
N SER A 738 17.05 2.27 -31.18
CA SER A 738 15.66 1.87 -31.42
C SER A 738 14.70 2.45 -30.37
N THR A 739 15.15 2.61 -29.14
CA THR A 739 14.36 3.22 -28.06
C THR A 739 14.14 4.69 -28.34
N HIS A 740 15.19 5.43 -28.71
CA HIS A 740 15.15 6.83 -29.03
C HIS A 740 14.26 7.11 -30.24
N ALA A 741 14.45 6.39 -31.36
CA ALA A 741 13.62 6.55 -32.55
C ALA A 741 12.13 6.35 -32.26
N ARG A 742 11.80 5.34 -31.46
CA ARG A 742 10.42 5.06 -31.05
C ARG A 742 9.86 6.13 -30.13
N ALA A 743 10.64 6.59 -29.17
CA ALA A 743 10.22 7.66 -28.25
C ALA A 743 10.01 8.98 -29.00
N THR A 744 10.87 9.29 -29.99
CA THR A 744 10.73 10.47 -30.84
C THR A 744 9.45 10.39 -31.69
N ALA A 745 9.23 9.29 -32.37
CA ALA A 745 8.00 9.10 -33.16
C ALA A 745 6.72 9.19 -32.31
N LEU A 746 6.76 8.66 -31.09
CA LEU A 746 5.63 8.78 -30.16
C LEU A 746 5.42 10.23 -29.70
N ALA A 747 6.49 10.96 -29.38
CA ALA A 747 6.42 12.38 -29.00
C ALA A 747 5.89 13.25 -30.15
N GLU A 748 6.26 12.97 -31.41
CA GLU A 748 5.74 13.66 -32.58
C GLU A 748 4.25 13.40 -32.78
N LYS A 749 3.82 12.13 -32.64
CA LYS A 749 2.40 11.77 -32.68
C LYS A 749 1.61 12.49 -31.60
N LEU A 750 2.11 12.56 -30.39
CA LEU A 750 1.48 13.30 -29.29
C LEU A 750 1.41 14.78 -29.59
N ARG A 751 2.49 15.41 -30.09
CA ARG A 751 2.48 16.83 -30.49
C ARG A 751 1.42 17.11 -31.56
N ALA A 752 1.32 16.25 -32.55
CA ALA A 752 0.28 16.36 -33.59
C ALA A 752 -1.14 16.23 -33.01
N SER A 753 -1.35 15.32 -32.04
CA SER A 753 -2.65 15.16 -31.38
C SER A 753 -2.99 16.32 -30.44
N ILE A 754 -2.00 16.91 -29.78
CA ILE A 754 -2.18 18.08 -28.90
C ILE A 754 -2.47 19.34 -29.72
N GLY A 755 -1.82 19.49 -30.89
CA GLY A 755 -2.00 20.68 -31.75
C GLY A 755 -1.76 21.98 -31.00
N SER A 756 -2.74 22.89 -31.07
CA SER A 756 -2.73 24.20 -30.39
C SER A 756 -3.48 24.22 -29.05
N ALA A 757 -3.77 23.02 -28.46
CA ALA A 757 -4.52 22.94 -27.21
C ALA A 757 -3.83 23.71 -26.08
N GLN A 758 -4.51 24.70 -25.52
CA GLN A 758 -4.00 25.50 -24.42
C GLN A 758 -3.96 24.68 -23.13
N GLY A 759 -2.95 24.91 -22.30
CA GLY A 759 -2.80 24.24 -21.00
C GLY A 759 -2.19 22.85 -21.06
N VAL A 760 -1.81 22.34 -22.25
CA VAL A 760 -1.11 21.07 -22.40
C VAL A 760 0.38 21.31 -22.62
N ARG A 761 1.22 20.61 -21.86
CA ARG A 761 2.70 20.67 -21.96
C ARG A 761 3.26 19.29 -22.25
N LEU A 762 4.14 19.18 -23.24
CA LEU A 762 4.84 17.94 -23.58
C LEU A 762 6.34 18.18 -23.43
N LEU A 763 6.98 17.31 -22.63
CA LEU A 763 8.41 17.31 -22.39
C LEU A 763 9.04 15.99 -22.84
N GLY A 764 10.22 16.05 -23.37
CA GLY A 764 10.94 14.87 -23.86
C GLY A 764 10.77 14.62 -25.38
N PRO A 765 11.30 13.46 -25.88
CA PRO A 765 11.84 12.33 -25.11
C PRO A 765 13.18 12.64 -24.42
N ILE A 766 13.34 12.12 -23.21
CA ILE A 766 14.58 12.22 -22.43
C ILE A 766 14.94 10.84 -21.86
N PRO A 767 16.22 10.46 -21.76
CA PRO A 767 16.60 9.21 -21.10
C PRO A 767 16.04 9.16 -19.67
N ALA A 768 15.52 7.99 -19.26
CA ALA A 768 15.08 7.77 -17.90
C ALA A 768 16.23 7.95 -16.92
N TRP A 769 15.92 8.25 -15.63
CA TRP A 769 16.92 8.40 -14.57
C TRP A 769 17.90 7.20 -14.49
N VAL A 770 17.38 5.98 -14.56
CA VAL A 770 18.13 4.76 -14.78
C VAL A 770 17.90 4.34 -16.24
N PRO A 771 18.81 4.68 -17.16
CA PRO A 771 18.56 4.52 -18.60
C PRO A 771 18.41 3.07 -19.05
N LYS A 772 19.03 2.12 -18.33
CA LYS A 772 18.93 0.69 -18.62
C LYS A 772 18.49 -0.09 -17.37
N ARG A 773 17.39 -0.83 -17.48
CA ARG A 773 16.86 -1.69 -16.39
C ARG A 773 16.41 -3.02 -16.99
N ASN A 774 16.79 -4.13 -16.37
CA ASN A 774 16.46 -5.48 -16.84
C ASN A 774 16.81 -5.72 -18.33
N GLY A 775 18.00 -5.26 -18.74
CA GLY A 775 18.47 -5.41 -20.11
C GLY A 775 17.86 -4.46 -21.15
N ARG A 776 16.85 -3.65 -20.79
CA ARG A 776 16.15 -2.72 -21.69
C ARG A 776 16.55 -1.27 -21.45
N TRP A 777 16.76 -0.53 -22.53
CA TRP A 777 16.93 0.92 -22.54
C TRP A 777 15.58 1.61 -22.38
N ARG A 778 15.57 2.77 -21.73
CA ARG A 778 14.33 3.50 -21.41
C ARG A 778 14.47 5.00 -21.65
N GLU A 779 13.42 5.59 -22.21
CA GLU A 779 13.22 7.02 -22.34
C GLU A 779 11.86 7.42 -21.85
N ASN A 780 11.77 8.63 -21.31
CA ASN A 780 10.55 9.20 -20.75
C ASN A 780 10.01 10.32 -21.63
N ILE A 781 8.71 10.35 -21.80
CA ILE A 781 7.94 11.48 -22.32
C ILE A 781 6.98 11.89 -21.21
N VAL A 782 6.86 13.18 -20.92
CA VAL A 782 5.96 13.68 -19.89
C VAL A 782 4.91 14.57 -20.53
N VAL A 783 3.64 14.27 -20.31
CA VAL A 783 2.49 15.06 -20.69
C VAL A 783 1.87 15.66 -19.44
N ARG A 784 1.72 16.99 -19.40
CA ARG A 784 0.95 17.69 -18.36
C ARG A 784 -0.28 18.33 -19.00
N ALA A 785 -1.44 18.03 -18.44
CA ALA A 785 -2.73 18.53 -18.91
C ALA A 785 -3.74 18.59 -17.76
N PRO A 786 -4.83 19.34 -17.87
CA PRO A 786 -5.95 19.23 -16.92
C PRO A 786 -6.44 17.79 -16.80
N ASP A 787 -6.61 17.08 -17.92
CA ASP A 787 -6.78 15.64 -17.99
C ASP A 787 -5.92 15.03 -19.11
N PRO A 788 -4.82 14.31 -18.78
CA PRO A 788 -3.97 13.66 -19.77
C PRO A 788 -4.51 12.29 -20.24
N VAL A 789 -5.51 11.72 -19.57
CA VAL A 789 -6.04 10.36 -19.84
C VAL A 789 -6.45 10.15 -21.30
N PRO A 790 -7.21 11.04 -21.94
CA PRO A 790 -7.60 10.88 -23.35
C PRO A 790 -6.40 10.81 -24.31
N LEU A 791 -5.32 11.55 -23.99
CA LEU A 791 -4.12 11.62 -24.82
C LEU A 791 -3.25 10.35 -24.72
N VAL A 792 -3.30 9.66 -23.58
CA VAL A 792 -2.33 8.57 -23.32
C VAL A 792 -2.94 7.18 -23.24
N ARG A 793 -4.26 7.06 -23.03
CA ARG A 793 -4.95 5.76 -22.79
C ARG A 793 -4.64 4.71 -23.88
N SER A 794 -4.58 5.12 -25.15
CA SER A 794 -4.33 4.21 -26.28
C SER A 794 -2.88 3.81 -26.47
N LEU A 795 -1.95 4.36 -25.66
CA LEU A 795 -0.51 4.19 -25.82
C LEU A 795 0.06 3.04 -24.98
N SER A 796 -0.74 2.45 -24.10
CA SER A 796 -0.31 1.33 -23.26
C SER A 796 0.03 0.10 -24.14
N GLY A 797 1.17 -0.56 -23.83
CA GLY A 797 1.61 -1.71 -24.62
C GLY A 797 2.88 -2.37 -24.06
N ARG A 798 3.37 -3.39 -24.79
CA ARG A 798 4.55 -4.16 -24.36
C ARG A 798 5.82 -3.33 -24.13
N GLU A 799 5.96 -2.26 -24.89
CA GLU A 799 7.18 -1.43 -24.91
C GLU A 799 6.93 -0.01 -24.37
N THR A 800 5.70 0.27 -23.99
CA THR A 800 5.29 1.57 -23.46
C THR A 800 4.52 1.35 -22.15
N SER A 801 4.94 2.02 -21.10
CA SER A 801 4.23 2.03 -19.82
C SER A 801 3.83 3.44 -19.44
N ILE A 802 2.61 3.61 -18.92
CA ILE A 802 2.04 4.88 -18.50
C ILE A 802 1.99 4.91 -16.99
N ASP A 803 2.40 6.04 -16.40
CA ASP A 803 2.27 6.32 -14.98
C ASP A 803 1.61 7.70 -14.83
N LEU A 804 0.36 7.68 -14.35
CA LEU A 804 -0.39 8.91 -14.09
C LEU A 804 -0.14 9.38 -12.68
N ASP A 805 0.07 10.69 -12.55
CA ASP A 805 0.38 11.37 -11.30
C ASP A 805 1.52 10.65 -10.55
N PRO A 806 2.72 10.54 -11.21
CA PRO A 806 3.85 9.81 -10.65
C PRO A 806 4.43 10.56 -9.42
N GLU A 807 4.93 9.80 -8.45
CA GLU A 807 5.64 10.35 -7.29
C GLU A 807 6.96 11.02 -7.67
N THR A 808 7.52 10.67 -8.80
CA THR A 808 8.74 11.25 -9.34
C THR A 808 8.77 11.16 -10.85
N LEU A 809 9.30 12.19 -11.47
CA LEU A 809 9.57 12.21 -12.91
C LEU A 809 10.87 11.50 -13.29
N LEU A 810 11.67 11.10 -12.32
CA LEU A 810 12.95 10.43 -12.48
C LEU A 810 12.85 8.94 -12.84
#